data_4e1c695ea220961d8fa0fda55af0af00
#
_entry.id   4e1c695ea220961d8fa0fda55af0af00
#
_cell.length_a   1.000
_cell.length_b   1.000
_cell.length_c   1.000
_cell.angle_alpha   90.00
_cell.angle_beta   90.00
_cell.angle_gamma   90.00
#
_symmetry.space_group_name_H-M   'P 1'
#
loop_
_entity.id
_entity.type
_entity.pdbx_description
1 polymer ?
#
loop_
_entity_poly.entity_id
_entity_poly.type
_entity_poly.pdbx_seq_one_letter_code
_entity_poly.pdbx_strand_id
1 'polypeptide(L)'
;MQNKGIVIVTAALLTLASIFYLSFTAATKYYDSQAAKIKDPIAQQDYKDSVKFLGLYSYQKCLETQIGLGLDLKGGMNVILEVSVPDVVENLADHKTDVAFTKSMKEARAQHEVSQDDFITLFINAYKKNAPGHHLSEIFATQQLQGKVSPNSSDKDVEKVLREEVQSAIDNSFLVVRTRIDKFGVVQPNIQKLEGQQGRIMVEMPGINEPERVRKLLQGSANLEFWETYNSDEIIPYLQQLDVREAAALSGKKEVADTTAVDTAAAAKVTAEANNAAKLQLKKSDDSKATKESNTQLEQAKKEHPLLSIFQPTGNGALSLVGYASARDTAAVNKIIYSALAKQVLPSDLRLLWSAKPADGVQAKNIYELYAIKVTTSNGRAPIEGDVITDAKDQFNNVSGQPEVSMSMNSDGARRWAALTKANVGKAIAIVLDGTVYSAPRVNGEISGGQSSITGNFTIEDTKDLANTLKSGRMPAPAHIVQEEVVGPTLGAQSIQQGFISFIIAFIILMIYMVVMYDFIPGMVANGALLLNLFFTMGIMASFQAALTMPGIAGIVLALGMAVDANVLIYERTKEELKKGLGTKQALAQGYSNAFSAIFDSNLTSIITGIILYVFGTGPIRGFATTLIIGICCSFFTAVFLTRLVYENRLAHDKWTKQTFSTKISRNFMANKNYGFMSNCKISFIIFGAVILVMIGSFFERGLSKGIDFTGGRNYVVVLEKQVEPEQVTAALRPLFNGANVNALALGTDGKTIRISTNYKIESNNPAIDNEVENILYKGLHGANLVTQSSVEAFKNPDVRAGGSIVSSTKVGPAVAKDITHGAIISVFIALAAIFLYILIRFRNVAFSFGSTIALAIDATIVIGFFSLLWDFVPFSLEVDQTFIGAILTVIGYSINDKVVVFDRIRENLQLHKKMDLQELFNKSLNETLARTINTSLSTLIVLLCIFCFGGESTRSFSFAMLLGVIFGTLSSIFIAAPLAYVILGRKIKKEEAAMAEAEVVEVK
;
A
#
# COMPACT_ATOMS: atom_id res chain seq x y z
N MET A 1 -29.06 -18.87 -31.87
CA MET A 1 -28.56 -17.49 -31.62
C MET A 1 -28.98 -16.57 -32.75
N GLN A 2 -29.72 -15.52 -32.46
CA GLN A 2 -30.14 -14.52 -33.49
C GLN A 2 -28.94 -13.67 -33.98
N ASN A 3 -27.84 -13.54 -33.21
CA ASN A 3 -26.70 -12.67 -33.51
C ASN A 3 -25.35 -13.39 -33.51
N LYS A 4 -25.22 -14.52 -34.23
CA LYS A 4 -23.95 -15.27 -34.34
C LYS A 4 -22.78 -14.40 -34.82
N GLY A 5 -23.06 -13.50 -35.77
CA GLY A 5 -22.05 -12.60 -36.35
C GLY A 5 -21.37 -11.70 -35.31
N ILE A 6 -22.16 -11.10 -34.39
CA ILE A 6 -21.63 -10.22 -33.35
C ILE A 6 -20.68 -10.99 -32.42
N VAL A 7 -21.06 -12.20 -31.99
CA VAL A 7 -20.22 -13.03 -31.10
C VAL A 7 -18.88 -13.37 -31.77
N ILE A 8 -18.93 -13.74 -33.07
CA ILE A 8 -17.71 -14.06 -33.84
C ILE A 8 -16.81 -12.83 -33.97
N VAL A 9 -17.38 -11.68 -34.31
CA VAL A 9 -16.63 -10.41 -34.44
C VAL A 9 -16.03 -10.01 -33.10
N THR A 10 -16.79 -10.06 -32.00
CA THR A 10 -16.28 -9.75 -30.66
C THR A 10 -15.16 -10.71 -30.24
N ALA A 11 -15.33 -12.01 -30.49
CA ALA A 11 -14.29 -13.00 -30.19
C ALA A 11 -13.02 -12.77 -31.02
N ALA A 12 -13.17 -12.45 -32.31
CA ALA A 12 -12.03 -12.13 -33.18
C ALA A 12 -11.30 -10.86 -32.73
N LEU A 13 -12.03 -9.80 -32.41
CA LEU A 13 -11.44 -8.55 -31.91
C LEU A 13 -10.71 -8.76 -30.57
N LEU A 14 -11.31 -9.48 -29.62
CA LEU A 14 -10.66 -9.81 -28.35
C LEU A 14 -9.42 -10.67 -28.55
N THR A 15 -9.48 -11.65 -29.49
CA THR A 15 -8.32 -12.49 -29.81
C THR A 15 -7.17 -11.66 -30.38
N LEU A 16 -7.48 -10.81 -31.37
CA LEU A 16 -6.48 -9.92 -31.99
C LEU A 16 -5.88 -8.95 -30.99
N ALA A 17 -6.70 -8.32 -30.16
CA ALA A 17 -6.24 -7.42 -29.11
C ALA A 17 -5.36 -8.16 -28.09
N SER A 18 -5.79 -9.35 -27.64
CA SER A 18 -5.00 -10.15 -26.69
C SER A 18 -3.66 -10.58 -27.30
N ILE A 19 -3.62 -11.03 -28.56
CA ILE A 19 -2.37 -11.35 -29.24
C ILE A 19 -1.47 -10.12 -29.32
N PHE A 20 -2.02 -8.98 -29.71
CA PHE A 20 -1.26 -7.74 -29.86
C PHE A 20 -0.63 -7.31 -28.53
N TYR A 21 -1.40 -7.17 -27.46
CA TYR A 21 -0.87 -6.71 -26.18
C TYR A 21 0.06 -7.73 -25.49
N LEU A 22 -0.26 -9.03 -25.58
CA LEU A 22 0.62 -10.06 -25.02
C LEU A 22 1.94 -10.20 -25.78
N SER A 23 1.96 -9.83 -27.07
CA SER A 23 3.19 -9.86 -27.89
C SER A 23 4.27 -8.91 -27.37
N PHE A 24 3.90 -7.79 -26.72
CA PHE A 24 4.87 -6.89 -26.08
C PHE A 24 5.61 -7.58 -24.92
N THR A 25 4.90 -8.35 -24.11
CA THR A 25 5.52 -9.13 -23.01
C THR A 25 6.47 -10.18 -23.55
N ALA A 26 6.10 -10.86 -24.65
CA ALA A 26 6.97 -11.83 -25.31
C ALA A 26 8.21 -11.16 -25.91
N ALA A 27 8.03 -10.00 -26.57
CA ALA A 27 9.12 -9.22 -27.18
C ALA A 27 10.11 -8.73 -26.11
N THR A 28 9.62 -8.20 -24.99
CA THR A 28 10.48 -7.73 -23.88
C THR A 28 11.33 -8.88 -23.35
N LYS A 29 10.72 -10.02 -23.02
CA LYS A 29 11.48 -11.21 -22.56
C LYS A 29 12.51 -11.70 -23.58
N TYR A 30 12.18 -11.65 -24.86
CA TYR A 30 13.10 -12.03 -25.91
C TYR A 30 14.31 -11.08 -25.96
N TYR A 31 14.08 -9.77 -25.98
CA TYR A 31 15.14 -8.77 -26.00
C TYR A 31 16.01 -8.81 -24.73
N ASP A 32 15.41 -8.99 -23.55
CA ASP A 32 16.16 -9.16 -22.31
C ASP A 32 17.04 -10.41 -22.32
N SER A 33 16.53 -11.51 -22.84
CA SER A 33 17.32 -12.74 -23.00
C SER A 33 18.49 -12.59 -23.98
N GLN A 34 18.32 -11.78 -25.03
CA GLN A 34 19.42 -11.49 -25.96
C GLN A 34 20.42 -10.51 -25.35
N ALA A 35 19.95 -9.46 -24.68
CA ALA A 35 20.78 -8.50 -23.98
C ALA A 35 21.64 -9.16 -22.89
N ALA A 36 21.08 -10.10 -22.13
CA ALA A 36 21.81 -10.85 -21.09
C ALA A 36 23.00 -11.69 -21.61
N LYS A 37 23.07 -11.97 -22.91
CA LYS A 37 24.21 -12.65 -23.53
C LYS A 37 25.38 -11.72 -23.80
N ILE A 38 25.16 -10.40 -23.76
CA ILE A 38 26.17 -9.37 -23.97
C ILE A 38 26.85 -9.12 -22.61
N LYS A 39 28.15 -9.31 -22.54
CA LYS A 39 28.91 -9.17 -21.27
C LYS A 39 29.24 -7.71 -20.90
N ASP A 40 29.31 -6.83 -21.89
CA ASP A 40 29.61 -5.42 -21.68
C ASP A 40 28.32 -4.66 -21.35
N PRO A 41 28.24 -4.00 -20.20
CA PRO A 41 27.05 -3.24 -19.78
C PRO A 41 26.68 -2.10 -20.74
N ILE A 42 27.67 -1.44 -21.35
CA ILE A 42 27.41 -0.33 -22.28
C ILE A 42 26.81 -0.88 -23.58
N ALA A 43 27.43 -1.92 -24.14
CA ALA A 43 26.91 -2.59 -25.34
C ALA A 43 25.53 -3.22 -25.11
N GLN A 44 25.24 -3.66 -23.89
CA GLN A 44 23.93 -4.17 -23.50
C GLN A 44 22.86 -3.07 -23.55
N GLN A 45 23.19 -1.88 -23.08
CA GLN A 45 22.28 -0.73 -23.11
C GLN A 45 22.08 -0.23 -24.55
N ASP A 46 23.16 -0.10 -25.32
CA ASP A 46 23.09 0.27 -26.74
C ASP A 46 22.22 -0.69 -27.56
N TYR A 47 22.31 -2.00 -27.25
CA TYR A 47 21.44 -3.00 -27.88
C TYR A 47 19.97 -2.73 -27.53
N LYS A 48 19.65 -2.51 -26.25
CA LYS A 48 18.28 -2.23 -25.81
C LYS A 48 17.71 -0.95 -26.43
N ASP A 49 18.54 0.08 -26.60
CA ASP A 49 18.11 1.34 -27.19
C ASP A 49 17.96 1.26 -28.73
N SER A 50 18.67 0.32 -29.38
CA SER A 50 18.62 0.14 -30.83
C SER A 50 17.45 -0.72 -31.34
N VAL A 51 16.96 -1.67 -30.52
CA VAL A 51 15.95 -2.63 -30.96
C VAL A 51 14.56 -2.02 -31.10
N LYS A 52 13.84 -2.43 -32.15
CA LYS A 52 12.46 -2.01 -32.43
C LYS A 52 11.56 -3.19 -32.69
N PHE A 53 10.53 -3.34 -31.86
CA PHE A 53 9.49 -4.35 -32.04
C PHE A 53 8.54 -3.94 -33.18
N LEU A 54 8.22 -4.87 -34.07
CA LEU A 54 7.46 -4.62 -35.31
C LEU A 54 7.99 -3.47 -36.16
N GLY A 55 9.27 -3.08 -36.00
CA GLY A 55 9.88 -1.95 -36.69
C GLY A 55 9.41 -0.55 -36.20
N LEU A 56 8.44 -0.47 -35.30
CA LEU A 56 7.77 0.75 -34.85
C LEU A 56 7.99 1.07 -33.37
N TYR A 57 7.95 0.06 -32.51
CA TYR A 57 7.95 0.22 -31.05
C TYR A 57 9.35 0.03 -30.47
N SER A 58 9.89 1.05 -29.77
CA SER A 58 11.16 0.95 -29.04
C SER A 58 11.06 -0.07 -27.89
N TYR A 59 12.20 -0.55 -27.41
CA TYR A 59 12.28 -1.40 -26.22
C TYR A 59 11.62 -0.76 -24.99
N GLN A 60 11.84 0.53 -24.78
CA GLN A 60 11.17 1.30 -23.73
C GLN A 60 9.63 1.20 -23.84
N LYS A 61 9.09 1.35 -25.07
CA LYS A 61 7.64 1.23 -25.27
C LYS A 61 7.14 -0.19 -25.04
N CYS A 62 7.94 -1.21 -25.33
CA CYS A 62 7.60 -2.59 -24.99
C CYS A 62 7.55 -2.81 -23.47
N LEU A 63 8.52 -2.24 -22.73
CA LEU A 63 8.53 -2.25 -21.26
C LEU A 63 7.31 -1.57 -20.65
N GLU A 64 6.85 -0.45 -21.20
CA GLU A 64 5.65 0.26 -20.73
C GLU A 64 4.35 -0.50 -21.01
N THR A 65 4.31 -1.32 -22.08
CA THR A 65 3.08 -1.97 -22.55
C THR A 65 2.98 -3.44 -22.13
N GLN A 66 4.07 -4.05 -21.67
CA GLN A 66 4.05 -5.43 -21.17
C GLN A 66 3.12 -5.57 -19.95
N ILE A 67 2.77 -6.82 -19.58
CA ILE A 67 2.06 -7.08 -18.32
C ILE A 67 2.88 -6.55 -17.15
N GLY A 68 2.33 -5.62 -16.40
CA GLY A 68 2.91 -5.12 -15.16
C GLY A 68 2.96 -6.24 -14.12
N LEU A 69 4.10 -6.39 -13.45
CA LEU A 69 4.22 -7.24 -12.26
C LEU A 69 4.14 -6.36 -11.02
N GLY A 70 3.27 -6.69 -10.09
CA GLY A 70 3.14 -5.99 -8.82
C GLY A 70 4.37 -6.16 -7.92
N LEU A 71 4.36 -5.43 -6.82
CA LEU A 71 5.43 -5.41 -5.82
C LEU A 71 5.76 -6.82 -5.30
N ASP A 72 4.75 -7.60 -4.98
CA ASP A 72 4.89 -8.97 -4.46
C ASP A 72 5.63 -9.92 -5.40
N LEU A 73 5.64 -9.61 -6.70
CA LEU A 73 6.22 -10.46 -7.74
C LEU A 73 7.59 -9.95 -8.21
N LYS A 74 7.75 -8.64 -8.40
CA LYS A 74 8.99 -8.06 -8.93
C LYS A 74 9.93 -7.58 -7.84
N GLY A 75 9.43 -7.48 -6.61
CA GLY A 75 10.07 -6.70 -5.56
C GLY A 75 9.90 -5.22 -5.79
N GLY A 76 10.45 -4.39 -4.91
CA GLY A 76 10.39 -2.94 -5.01
C GLY A 76 9.78 -2.29 -3.77
N MET A 77 9.11 -1.14 -3.95
CA MET A 77 8.61 -0.32 -2.86
C MET A 77 7.21 0.19 -3.15
N ASN A 78 6.33 0.13 -2.15
CA ASN A 78 5.02 0.76 -2.13
C ASN A 78 4.95 1.73 -0.97
N VAL A 79 4.48 2.96 -1.23
CA VAL A 79 4.43 4.04 -0.23
C VAL A 79 3.07 4.72 -0.30
N ILE A 80 2.47 4.97 0.86
CA ILE A 80 1.37 5.93 0.98
C ILE A 80 1.94 7.20 1.60
N LEU A 81 1.89 8.27 0.82
CA LEU A 81 2.25 9.61 1.23
C LEU A 81 1.00 10.34 1.70
N GLU A 82 1.10 11.08 2.80
CA GLU A 82 0.08 12.00 3.28
C GLU A 82 0.60 13.43 3.19
N VAL A 83 -0.06 14.26 2.40
CA VAL A 83 0.23 15.69 2.31
C VAL A 83 -0.29 16.36 3.57
N SER A 84 0.55 17.10 4.26
CA SER A 84 0.20 17.75 5.52
C SER A 84 -0.80 18.89 5.31
N VAL A 85 -2.09 18.58 5.44
CA VAL A 85 -3.17 19.60 5.40
C VAL A 85 -2.99 20.68 6.50
N PRO A 86 -2.56 20.34 7.74
CA PRO A 86 -2.24 21.35 8.74
C PRO A 86 -1.22 22.39 8.26
N ASP A 87 -0.17 21.94 7.57
CA ASP A 87 0.87 22.84 7.11
C ASP A 87 0.41 23.68 5.89
N VAL A 88 -0.50 23.15 5.07
CA VAL A 88 -1.17 23.95 4.03
C VAL A 88 -1.96 25.10 4.66
N VAL A 89 -2.77 24.82 5.69
CA VAL A 89 -3.58 25.81 6.38
C VAL A 89 -2.69 26.86 7.06
N GLU A 90 -1.60 26.46 7.68
CA GLU A 90 -0.62 27.34 8.30
C GLU A 90 0.09 28.25 7.26
N ASN A 91 0.45 27.69 6.11
CA ASN A 91 1.01 28.46 4.99
C ASN A 91 0.01 29.48 4.42
N LEU A 92 -1.27 29.12 4.27
CA LEU A 92 -2.33 30.02 3.81
C LEU A 92 -2.59 31.17 4.80
N ALA A 93 -2.35 30.95 6.10
CA ALA A 93 -2.40 31.98 7.13
C ALA A 93 -1.13 32.85 7.20
N ASP A 94 -0.18 32.67 6.28
CA ASP A 94 1.13 33.37 6.23
C ASP A 94 1.92 33.24 7.55
N HIS A 95 1.89 32.06 8.18
CA HIS A 95 2.56 31.76 9.44
C HIS A 95 2.24 32.74 10.58
N LYS A 96 1.00 33.23 10.65
CA LYS A 96 0.58 34.14 11.74
C LYS A 96 0.87 33.51 13.11
N THR A 97 1.42 34.34 14.01
CA THR A 97 1.76 33.97 15.38
C THR A 97 0.66 34.36 16.39
N ASP A 98 -0.58 34.55 15.90
CA ASP A 98 -1.71 34.84 16.80
C ASP A 98 -1.92 33.67 17.78
N VAL A 99 -2.14 34.05 19.08
CA VAL A 99 -2.24 33.06 20.17
C VAL A 99 -3.46 32.15 20.00
N ALA A 100 -4.59 32.69 19.54
CA ALA A 100 -5.81 31.92 19.33
C ALA A 100 -5.66 30.98 18.11
N PHE A 101 -5.04 31.45 17.03
CA PHE A 101 -4.71 30.63 15.86
C PHE A 101 -3.77 29.49 16.23
N THR A 102 -2.64 29.78 16.87
CA THR A 102 -1.63 28.77 17.23
C THR A 102 -2.21 27.73 18.19
N LYS A 103 -3.04 28.15 19.17
CA LYS A 103 -3.72 27.23 20.08
C LYS A 103 -4.73 26.35 19.35
N SER A 104 -5.51 26.91 18.41
CA SER A 104 -6.49 26.20 17.64
C SER A 104 -5.86 25.21 16.68
N MET A 105 -4.74 25.55 16.04
CA MET A 105 -3.94 24.65 15.23
C MET A 105 -3.42 23.47 16.04
N LYS A 106 -2.92 23.72 17.26
CA LYS A 106 -2.43 22.66 18.14
C LYS A 106 -3.55 21.72 18.60
N GLU A 107 -4.71 22.26 18.98
CA GLU A 107 -5.89 21.45 19.35
C GLU A 107 -6.40 20.63 18.16
N ALA A 108 -6.49 21.24 16.97
CA ALA A 108 -6.92 20.56 15.76
C ALA A 108 -5.95 19.43 15.32
N ARG A 109 -4.63 19.66 15.39
CA ARG A 109 -3.62 18.63 15.12
C ARG A 109 -3.76 17.45 16.08
N ALA A 110 -3.91 17.69 17.37
CA ALA A 110 -4.10 16.63 18.37
C ALA A 110 -5.42 15.87 18.18
N GLN A 111 -6.49 16.55 17.76
CA GLN A 111 -7.77 15.90 17.45
C GLN A 111 -7.72 15.11 16.16
N HIS A 112 -7.02 15.59 15.15
CA HIS A 112 -6.87 14.91 13.87
C HIS A 112 -6.11 13.56 13.97
N GLU A 113 -5.19 13.44 14.93
CA GLU A 113 -4.52 12.17 15.23
C GLU A 113 -5.48 11.10 15.79
N VAL A 114 -6.61 11.52 16.38
CA VAL A 114 -7.56 10.64 17.07
C VAL A 114 -8.91 10.53 16.36
N SER A 115 -9.34 11.60 15.66
CA SER A 115 -10.63 11.68 14.94
C SER A 115 -10.45 11.41 13.44
N GLN A 116 -11.51 10.89 12.80
CA GLN A 116 -11.61 10.77 11.35
C GLN A 116 -12.15 12.02 10.66
N ASP A 117 -12.46 13.07 11.45
CA ASP A 117 -13.00 14.30 10.90
C ASP A 117 -11.93 15.04 10.06
N ASP A 118 -12.40 15.70 9.03
CA ASP A 118 -11.57 16.55 8.19
C ASP A 118 -10.88 17.65 8.99
N PHE A 119 -9.57 17.80 8.79
CA PHE A 119 -8.76 18.77 9.54
C PHE A 119 -9.32 20.19 9.51
N ILE A 120 -9.84 20.65 8.37
CA ILE A 120 -10.41 21.99 8.25
C ILE A 120 -11.61 22.14 9.19
N THR A 121 -12.46 21.13 9.27
CA THR A 121 -13.61 21.11 10.20
C THR A 121 -13.14 21.17 11.66
N LEU A 122 -12.15 20.37 12.02
CA LEU A 122 -11.57 20.35 13.36
C LEU A 122 -10.94 21.70 13.73
N PHE A 123 -10.19 22.28 12.80
CA PHE A 123 -9.57 23.61 12.98
C PHE A 123 -10.61 24.70 13.17
N ILE A 124 -11.65 24.76 12.32
CA ILE A 124 -12.70 25.77 12.43
C ILE A 124 -13.44 25.65 13.76
N ASN A 125 -13.75 24.44 14.20
CA ASN A 125 -14.40 24.21 15.49
C ASN A 125 -13.51 24.64 16.67
N ALA A 126 -12.21 24.30 16.60
CA ALA A 126 -11.25 24.75 17.61
C ALA A 126 -11.07 26.25 17.62
N TYR A 127 -11.04 26.90 16.44
CA TYR A 127 -10.89 28.35 16.33
C TYR A 127 -12.11 29.08 16.89
N LYS A 128 -13.32 28.67 16.54
CA LYS A 128 -14.57 29.23 17.12
C LYS A 128 -14.64 29.11 18.65
N LYS A 129 -14.09 28.02 19.18
CA LYS A 129 -14.00 27.80 20.65
C LYS A 129 -12.96 28.71 21.31
N ASN A 130 -11.80 28.90 20.70
CA ASN A 130 -10.67 29.64 21.28
C ASN A 130 -10.71 31.16 21.02
N ALA A 131 -11.45 31.59 20.00
CA ALA A 131 -11.60 32.99 19.59
C ALA A 131 -13.10 33.32 19.37
N PRO A 132 -13.94 33.27 20.42
CA PRO A 132 -15.38 33.57 20.28
C PRO A 132 -15.57 35.04 19.86
N GLY A 133 -16.29 35.25 18.78
CA GLY A 133 -16.57 36.57 18.20
C GLY A 133 -15.56 37.08 17.14
N HIS A 134 -14.50 36.34 16.85
CA HIS A 134 -13.57 36.62 15.74
C HIS A 134 -13.94 35.85 14.51
N HIS A 135 -13.67 36.43 13.33
CA HIS A 135 -13.94 35.82 12.06
C HIS A 135 -12.69 35.16 11.44
N LEU A 136 -12.88 34.07 10.69
CA LEU A 136 -11.79 33.40 9.95
C LEU A 136 -11.10 34.34 8.97
N SER A 137 -11.82 35.31 8.43
CA SER A 137 -11.29 36.33 7.52
C SER A 137 -10.14 37.15 8.12
N GLU A 138 -10.10 37.34 9.45
CA GLU A 138 -9.02 38.08 10.14
C GLU A 138 -7.67 37.34 10.04
N ILE A 139 -7.72 36.03 9.93
CA ILE A 139 -6.53 35.16 9.76
C ILE A 139 -6.19 34.98 8.29
N PHE A 140 -7.18 34.72 7.43
CA PHE A 140 -6.97 34.26 6.08
C PHE A 140 -7.09 35.35 5.00
N ALA A 141 -7.34 36.63 5.36
CA ALA A 141 -7.21 37.74 4.42
C ALA A 141 -5.72 38.06 4.15
N THR A 142 -4.99 37.08 3.61
CA THR A 142 -3.56 37.18 3.31
C THR A 142 -3.30 37.56 1.86
N GLN A 143 -2.08 37.95 1.54
CA GLN A 143 -1.68 38.28 0.16
C GLN A 143 -1.85 37.08 -0.78
N GLN A 144 -1.67 35.86 -0.29
CA GLN A 144 -1.85 34.63 -1.08
C GLN A 144 -3.31 34.39 -1.47
N LEU A 145 -4.26 34.79 -0.61
CA LEU A 145 -5.70 34.64 -0.84
C LEU A 145 -6.37 35.92 -1.34
N GLN A 146 -5.57 36.91 -1.79
CA GLN A 146 -6.07 38.16 -2.33
C GLN A 146 -7.00 37.93 -3.52
N GLY A 147 -8.18 38.51 -3.48
CA GLY A 147 -9.24 38.29 -4.50
C GLY A 147 -10.16 37.08 -4.22
N LYS A 148 -9.80 36.18 -3.31
CA LYS A 148 -10.64 35.04 -2.89
C LYS A 148 -11.22 35.27 -1.49
N VAL A 149 -10.44 35.83 -0.57
CA VAL A 149 -10.84 36.18 0.78
C VAL A 149 -10.63 37.65 1.02
N SER A 150 -11.67 38.36 1.45
CA SER A 150 -11.63 39.76 1.89
C SER A 150 -11.85 39.85 3.41
N PRO A 151 -11.43 40.92 4.09
CA PRO A 151 -11.68 41.08 5.53
C PRO A 151 -13.16 40.99 5.94
N ASN A 152 -14.09 41.19 5.02
CA ASN A 152 -15.53 41.10 5.22
C ASN A 152 -16.16 39.77 4.78
N SER A 153 -15.34 38.77 4.37
CA SER A 153 -15.83 37.46 3.95
C SER A 153 -16.43 36.70 5.12
N SER A 154 -17.54 35.99 4.87
CA SER A 154 -18.15 35.13 5.90
C SER A 154 -17.28 33.91 6.21
N ASP A 155 -17.41 33.37 7.41
CA ASP A 155 -16.67 32.14 7.80
C ASP A 155 -16.95 30.97 6.86
N LYS A 156 -18.16 30.86 6.31
CA LYS A 156 -18.51 29.82 5.32
C LYS A 156 -17.80 30.01 3.97
N ASP A 157 -17.63 31.27 3.54
CA ASP A 157 -16.92 31.56 2.31
C ASP A 157 -15.43 31.29 2.48
N VAL A 158 -14.86 31.66 3.64
CA VAL A 158 -13.47 31.35 3.98
C VAL A 158 -13.25 29.82 4.05
N GLU A 159 -14.15 29.08 4.71
CA GLU A 159 -14.10 27.62 4.76
C GLU A 159 -14.09 27.02 3.35
N LYS A 160 -14.96 27.49 2.47
CA LYS A 160 -15.02 27.00 1.08
C LYS A 160 -13.71 27.24 0.36
N VAL A 161 -13.15 28.45 0.46
CA VAL A 161 -11.86 28.81 -0.14
C VAL A 161 -10.74 27.95 0.42
N LEU A 162 -10.69 27.72 1.74
CA LEU A 162 -9.69 26.86 2.36
C LEU A 162 -9.76 25.43 1.83
N ARG A 163 -10.95 24.87 1.66
CA ARG A 163 -11.14 23.53 1.09
C ARG A 163 -10.68 23.46 -0.36
N GLU A 164 -10.97 24.48 -1.17
CA GLU A 164 -10.52 24.56 -2.56
C GLU A 164 -8.99 24.68 -2.67
N GLU A 165 -8.37 25.50 -1.81
CA GLU A 165 -6.91 25.66 -1.78
C GLU A 165 -6.17 24.40 -1.29
N VAL A 166 -6.70 23.75 -0.25
CA VAL A 166 -6.15 22.47 0.23
C VAL A 166 -6.26 21.42 -0.88
N GLN A 167 -7.40 21.33 -1.56
CA GLN A 167 -7.55 20.39 -2.67
C GLN A 167 -6.55 20.70 -3.81
N SER A 168 -6.38 21.96 -4.15
CA SER A 168 -5.39 22.41 -5.13
C SER A 168 -3.95 22.06 -4.70
N ALA A 169 -3.63 22.23 -3.42
CA ALA A 169 -2.32 21.86 -2.88
C ALA A 169 -2.07 20.33 -2.97
N ILE A 170 -3.08 19.52 -2.67
CA ILE A 170 -3.03 18.06 -2.83
C ILE A 170 -2.83 17.67 -4.30
N ASP A 171 -3.57 18.30 -5.20
CA ASP A 171 -3.48 18.04 -6.64
C ASP A 171 -2.11 18.42 -7.21
N ASN A 172 -1.56 19.55 -6.77
CA ASN A 172 -0.20 19.97 -7.13
C ASN A 172 0.86 19.03 -6.56
N SER A 173 0.72 18.60 -5.30
CA SER A 173 1.63 17.63 -4.68
C SER A 173 1.62 16.30 -5.43
N PHE A 174 0.45 15.83 -5.87
CA PHE A 174 0.31 14.64 -6.71
C PHE A 174 1.09 14.78 -8.04
N LEU A 175 0.98 15.93 -8.70
CA LEU A 175 1.70 16.20 -9.95
C LEU A 175 3.22 16.24 -9.73
N VAL A 176 3.67 16.84 -8.64
CA VAL A 176 5.09 16.89 -8.27
C VAL A 176 5.63 15.49 -8.00
N VAL A 177 4.92 14.68 -7.17
CA VAL A 177 5.30 13.29 -6.88
C VAL A 177 5.38 12.48 -8.18
N ARG A 178 4.36 12.58 -9.04
CA ARG A 178 4.34 11.90 -10.33
C ARG A 178 5.55 12.29 -11.20
N THR A 179 5.81 13.59 -11.32
CA THR A 179 6.92 14.10 -12.13
C THR A 179 8.28 13.61 -11.59
N ARG A 180 8.43 13.51 -10.27
CA ARG A 180 9.66 13.00 -9.64
C ARG A 180 9.88 11.53 -9.96
N ILE A 181 8.84 10.73 -9.84
CA ILE A 181 8.91 9.28 -10.11
C ILE A 181 9.14 9.01 -11.59
N ASP A 182 8.45 9.72 -12.49
CA ASP A 182 8.66 9.60 -13.93
C ASP A 182 10.12 9.90 -14.32
N LYS A 183 10.74 10.94 -13.72
CA LYS A 183 12.16 11.29 -13.95
C LYS A 183 13.14 10.37 -13.26
N PHE A 184 12.75 9.72 -12.18
CA PHE A 184 13.57 8.72 -11.51
C PHE A 184 13.79 7.46 -12.37
N GLY A 185 12.93 7.25 -13.39
CA GLY A 185 13.08 6.17 -14.36
C GLY A 185 12.49 4.84 -13.91
N VAL A 186 11.53 4.86 -12.98
CA VAL A 186 10.78 3.67 -12.59
C VAL A 186 9.95 3.18 -13.78
N VAL A 187 10.03 1.90 -14.07
CA VAL A 187 9.23 1.27 -15.12
C VAL A 187 7.85 0.90 -14.57
N GLN A 188 6.80 1.44 -15.17
CA GLN A 188 5.40 1.21 -14.80
C GLN A 188 5.07 1.54 -13.34
N PRO A 189 5.38 2.74 -12.83
CA PRO A 189 4.94 3.14 -11.51
C PRO A 189 3.42 3.28 -11.50
N ASN A 190 2.79 2.87 -10.40
CA ASN A 190 1.36 3.08 -10.19
C ASN A 190 1.20 4.19 -9.14
N ILE A 191 0.70 5.34 -9.57
CA ILE A 191 0.53 6.51 -8.70
C ILE A 191 -0.94 6.91 -8.70
N GLN A 192 -1.58 6.84 -7.53
CA GLN A 192 -3.02 7.07 -7.38
C GLN A 192 -3.32 7.91 -6.14
N LYS A 193 -4.34 8.77 -6.24
CA LYS A 193 -4.96 9.37 -5.05
C LYS A 193 -5.89 8.35 -4.43
N LEU A 194 -5.87 8.22 -3.11
CA LEU A 194 -6.78 7.31 -2.41
C LEU A 194 -8.13 8.00 -2.23
N GLU A 195 -9.17 7.43 -2.84
CA GLU A 195 -10.53 7.94 -2.72
C GLU A 195 -11.05 7.79 -1.29
N GLY A 196 -11.70 8.82 -0.77
CA GLY A 196 -12.21 8.85 0.60
C GLY A 196 -11.15 9.15 1.68
N GLN A 197 -9.88 9.31 1.30
CA GLN A 197 -8.77 9.64 2.22
C GLN A 197 -8.08 10.90 1.73
N GLN A 198 -8.50 12.05 2.27
CA GLN A 198 -8.02 13.35 1.81
C GLN A 198 -6.51 13.51 2.01
N GLY A 199 -5.80 13.91 0.96
CA GLY A 199 -4.36 14.18 0.99
C GLY A 199 -3.46 12.96 0.86
N ARG A 200 -3.99 11.73 0.70
CA ARG A 200 -3.18 10.52 0.57
C ARG A 200 -2.94 10.13 -0.89
N ILE A 201 -1.69 9.84 -1.17
CA ILE A 201 -1.18 9.45 -2.50
C ILE A 201 -0.47 8.12 -2.35
N MET A 202 -0.94 7.09 -3.04
CA MET A 202 -0.27 5.79 -3.13
C MET A 202 0.71 5.81 -4.30
N VAL A 203 1.92 5.32 -4.07
CA VAL A 203 3.01 5.23 -5.05
C VAL A 203 3.61 3.84 -4.99
N GLU A 204 3.31 3.02 -5.99
CA GLU A 204 3.92 1.70 -6.15
C GLU A 204 5.03 1.77 -7.19
N MET A 205 6.19 1.26 -6.86
CA MET A 205 7.41 1.30 -7.67
C MET A 205 8.02 -0.10 -7.78
N PRO A 206 7.50 -0.96 -8.68
CA PRO A 206 8.02 -2.30 -8.85
C PRO A 206 9.46 -2.31 -9.38
N GLY A 207 10.32 -3.14 -8.80
CA GLY A 207 11.69 -3.34 -9.25
C GLY A 207 12.69 -2.28 -8.79
N ILE A 208 12.35 -1.45 -7.82
CA ILE A 208 13.27 -0.51 -7.16
C ILE A 208 14.13 -1.28 -6.14
N ASN A 209 15.43 -1.04 -6.17
CA ASN A 209 16.41 -1.65 -5.26
C ASN A 209 16.97 -0.68 -4.21
N GLU A 210 16.66 0.62 -4.32
CA GLU A 210 17.20 1.69 -3.46
C GLU A 210 16.10 2.43 -2.68
N PRO A 211 15.49 1.81 -1.66
CA PRO A 211 14.36 2.41 -0.94
C PRO A 211 14.74 3.71 -0.21
N GLU A 212 15.93 3.84 0.33
CA GLU A 212 16.41 5.05 1.01
C GLU A 212 16.45 6.27 0.09
N ARG A 213 16.89 6.08 -1.14
CA ARG A 213 16.94 7.13 -2.15
C ARG A 213 15.53 7.57 -2.56
N VAL A 214 14.62 6.61 -2.69
CA VAL A 214 13.21 6.88 -2.98
C VAL A 214 12.53 7.63 -1.83
N ARG A 215 12.78 7.25 -0.57
CA ARG A 215 12.24 7.97 0.60
C ARG A 215 12.63 9.44 0.57
N LYS A 216 13.92 9.72 0.37
CA LYS A 216 14.43 11.10 0.27
C LYS A 216 13.76 11.87 -0.88
N LEU A 217 13.59 11.24 -2.04
CA LEU A 217 12.97 11.84 -3.20
C LEU A 217 11.49 12.19 -2.96
N LEU A 218 10.76 11.29 -2.29
CA LEU A 218 9.32 11.43 -2.06
C LEU A 218 9.00 12.41 -0.92
N GLN A 219 9.79 12.40 0.15
CA GLN A 219 9.56 13.26 1.33
C GLN A 219 10.15 14.66 1.17
N GLY A 220 11.15 14.84 0.31
CA GLY A 220 11.77 16.13 0.07
C GLY A 220 10.75 17.14 -0.45
N SER A 221 10.62 18.30 0.21
CA SER A 221 9.72 19.36 -0.24
C SER A 221 10.25 20.10 -1.47
N ALA A 222 11.55 19.95 -1.77
CA ALA A 222 12.30 20.71 -2.75
C ALA A 222 12.25 22.23 -2.47
N ASN A 223 12.21 22.60 -1.21
CA ASN A 223 12.26 23.98 -0.79
C ASN A 223 13.69 24.50 -0.90
N LEU A 224 14.04 25.00 -2.08
CA LEU A 224 15.34 25.61 -2.31
C LEU A 224 15.32 27.05 -1.84
N GLU A 225 16.32 27.44 -1.08
CA GLU A 225 16.45 28.75 -0.45
C GLU A 225 17.87 29.28 -0.67
N PHE A 226 18.00 30.57 -0.98
CA PHE A 226 19.28 31.26 -1.09
C PHE A 226 19.40 32.27 0.04
N TRP A 227 20.40 32.07 0.90
CA TRP A 227 20.57 32.85 2.11
C TRP A 227 21.88 33.61 2.10
N GLU A 228 21.85 34.82 2.65
CA GLU A 228 23.07 35.52 3.05
C GLU A 228 23.73 34.79 4.21
N THR A 229 25.00 34.94 4.39
CA THR A 229 25.79 34.28 5.44
C THR A 229 26.57 35.26 6.27
N TYR A 230 26.80 34.87 7.55
CA TYR A 230 27.84 35.47 8.39
C TYR A 230 29.18 34.86 8.05
N ASN A 231 30.25 35.59 8.26
CA ASN A 231 31.60 35.03 8.28
C ASN A 231 31.85 34.28 9.61
N SER A 232 32.64 33.21 9.57
CA SER A 232 32.99 32.44 10.76
C SER A 232 33.59 33.30 11.88
N ASP A 233 34.45 34.27 11.52
CA ASP A 233 35.12 35.16 12.46
C ASP A 233 34.13 36.02 13.28
N GLU A 234 32.95 36.30 12.74
CA GLU A 234 31.89 37.06 13.41
C GLU A 234 31.13 36.20 14.44
N ILE A 235 31.02 34.87 14.22
CA ILE A 235 30.17 33.99 15.01
C ILE A 235 30.94 33.16 16.04
N ILE A 236 32.19 32.80 15.78
CA ILE A 236 33.02 31.99 16.70
C ILE A 236 33.08 32.59 18.10
N PRO A 237 33.25 33.93 18.28
CA PRO A 237 33.29 34.52 19.62
C PRO A 237 31.99 34.32 20.43
N TYR A 238 30.85 34.37 19.75
CA TYR A 238 29.54 34.10 20.39
C TYR A 238 29.40 32.63 20.80
N LEU A 239 29.86 31.67 20.01
CA LEU A 239 29.87 30.26 20.38
C LEU A 239 30.79 29.96 21.55
N GLN A 240 31.95 30.64 21.64
CA GLN A 240 32.86 30.55 22.80
C GLN A 240 32.19 31.12 24.07
N GLN A 241 31.49 32.25 23.97
CA GLN A 241 30.74 32.82 25.09
C GLN A 241 29.60 31.93 25.51
N LEU A 242 28.88 31.26 24.55
CA LEU A 242 27.84 30.29 24.82
C LEU A 242 28.38 29.08 25.58
N ASP A 243 29.56 28.55 25.16
CA ASP A 243 30.19 27.41 25.81
C ASP A 243 30.51 27.70 27.28
N VAL A 244 31.06 28.89 27.57
CA VAL A 244 31.38 29.34 28.95
C VAL A 244 30.10 29.49 29.79
N ARG A 245 29.01 30.05 29.24
CA ARG A 245 27.74 30.19 29.96
C ARG A 245 27.04 28.84 30.18
N GLU A 246 27.09 27.94 29.25
CA GLU A 246 26.55 26.56 29.41
C GLU A 246 27.37 25.78 30.46
N ALA A 247 28.71 25.92 30.48
CA ALA A 247 29.56 25.32 31.51
C ALA A 247 29.21 25.85 32.90
N ALA A 248 29.00 27.18 33.04
CA ALA A 248 28.62 27.80 34.29
C ALA A 248 27.22 27.32 34.77
N ALA A 249 26.25 27.20 33.86
CA ALA A 249 24.93 26.66 34.15
C ALA A 249 24.98 25.19 34.62
N LEU A 250 25.79 24.36 34.00
CA LEU A 250 25.98 22.97 34.40
C LEU A 250 26.70 22.81 35.73
N SER A 251 27.59 23.75 36.08
CA SER A 251 28.34 23.75 37.36
C SER A 251 27.63 24.41 38.55
N GLY A 252 26.40 24.94 38.32
CA GLY A 252 25.58 25.55 39.38
C GLY A 252 26.15 26.87 39.96
N LYS A 253 27.13 27.53 39.31
CA LYS A 253 27.64 28.85 39.69
C LYS A 253 26.75 29.96 39.14
N LYS A 254 26.24 30.83 40.02
CA LYS A 254 25.45 32.02 39.68
C LYS A 254 26.31 33.01 38.84
N GLU A 255 25.64 33.53 37.80
CA GLU A 255 25.96 34.64 36.90
C GLU A 255 27.36 35.25 36.98
N VAL A 256 28.15 35.04 35.93
CA VAL A 256 29.36 35.89 35.65
C VAL A 256 28.82 37.16 35.01
N ALA A 257 28.97 38.29 35.71
CA ALA A 257 28.60 39.62 35.23
C ALA A 257 29.28 39.99 33.92
N ASP A 258 28.55 40.75 33.11
CA ASP A 258 28.92 41.32 31.83
C ASP A 258 30.36 41.88 31.82
N THR A 259 31.28 41.17 31.19
CA THR A 259 32.60 41.68 30.80
C THR A 259 32.69 41.73 29.28
N THR A 260 32.49 42.91 28.75
CA THR A 260 32.59 43.27 27.34
C THR A 260 34.03 43.35 26.81
N ALA A 261 34.95 42.56 27.30
CA ALA A 261 36.27 42.42 26.72
C ALA A 261 36.82 41.01 26.98
N VAL A 262 36.67 40.12 26.03
CA VAL A 262 37.38 38.82 26.02
C VAL A 262 38.84 39.11 25.70
N ASP A 263 39.74 38.86 26.65
CA ASP A 263 41.19 38.93 26.47
C ASP A 263 41.56 37.87 25.41
N THR A 264 42.04 38.34 24.26
CA THR A 264 42.31 37.51 23.06
C THR A 264 43.32 36.36 23.34
N ALA A 265 44.14 36.52 24.38
CA ALA A 265 45.09 35.50 24.80
C ALA A 265 44.45 34.38 25.63
N ALA A 266 43.42 34.70 26.44
CA ALA A 266 42.65 33.68 27.19
C ALA A 266 41.73 32.87 26.26
N ALA A 267 41.10 33.52 25.29
CA ALA A 267 40.30 32.85 24.26
C ALA A 267 41.09 31.87 23.39
N ALA A 268 42.32 32.23 23.02
CA ALA A 268 43.21 31.35 22.24
C ALA A 268 43.63 30.10 23.03
N LYS A 269 43.78 30.21 24.36
CA LYS A 269 44.17 29.08 25.22
C LYS A 269 43.00 28.12 25.43
N VAL A 270 41.81 28.64 25.64
CA VAL A 270 40.53 27.86 25.73
C VAL A 270 40.27 27.12 24.43
N THR A 271 40.45 27.77 23.29
CA THR A 271 40.25 27.18 21.97
C THR A 271 41.27 26.05 21.69
N ALA A 272 42.52 26.19 22.17
CA ALA A 272 43.58 25.17 21.98
C ALA A 272 43.32 23.92 22.84
N GLU A 273 42.85 24.06 24.06
CA GLU A 273 42.49 22.96 24.96
C GLU A 273 41.21 22.23 24.50
N ALA A 274 40.18 22.96 24.10
CA ALA A 274 38.96 22.42 23.56
C ALA A 274 39.16 21.74 22.19
N ASN A 275 39.99 22.31 21.32
CA ASN A 275 40.34 21.69 20.03
C ASN A 275 41.11 20.37 20.21
N ASN A 276 41.95 20.24 21.26
CA ASN A 276 42.59 18.98 21.56
C ASN A 276 41.62 17.92 22.04
N ALA A 277 40.61 18.29 22.84
CA ALA A 277 39.53 17.40 23.29
C ALA A 277 38.65 16.95 22.13
N ALA A 278 38.21 17.86 21.25
CA ALA A 278 37.42 17.57 20.06
C ALA A 278 38.20 16.69 19.04
N LYS A 279 39.51 16.96 18.84
CA LYS A 279 40.37 16.08 18.01
C LYS A 279 40.52 14.68 18.60
N LEU A 280 40.57 14.52 19.91
CA LEU A 280 40.59 13.23 20.58
C LEU A 280 39.30 12.47 20.37
N GLN A 281 38.15 13.16 20.34
CA GLN A 281 36.82 12.58 20.11
C GLN A 281 36.62 12.15 18.66
N LEU A 282 37.11 12.95 17.71
CA LEU A 282 37.12 12.63 16.29
C LEU A 282 38.00 11.39 15.96
N LYS A 283 39.18 11.27 16.63
CA LYS A 283 40.03 10.08 16.50
C LYS A 283 39.44 8.82 17.12
N LYS A 284 38.61 8.93 18.18
CA LYS A 284 37.96 7.78 18.82
C LYS A 284 36.83 7.15 18.01
N SER A 285 36.34 7.82 16.98
CA SER A 285 35.34 7.23 16.07
C SER A 285 35.91 6.08 15.23
N ASP A 286 37.22 6.01 15.07
CA ASP A 286 37.90 4.98 14.27
C ASP A 286 38.55 3.82 15.07
N ASP A 287 38.76 3.97 16.39
CA ASP A 287 39.48 2.95 17.21
C ASP A 287 38.64 2.46 18.40
N SER A 288 38.33 1.17 18.40
CA SER A 288 37.52 0.50 19.44
C SER A 288 38.27 0.19 20.74
N LYS A 289 39.50 0.68 20.94
CA LYS A 289 40.34 0.43 22.14
C LYS A 289 40.74 1.73 22.83
N ALA A 290 39.81 2.33 23.61
CA ALA A 290 40.11 3.48 24.46
C ALA A 290 40.33 3.04 25.91
N THR A 291 41.47 3.38 26.48
CA THR A 291 41.84 3.19 27.89
C THR A 291 40.95 4.01 28.84
N LYS A 292 40.69 3.53 30.06
CA LYS A 292 39.86 4.19 31.10
C LYS A 292 40.26 5.63 31.38
N GLU A 293 41.56 5.98 31.31
CA GLU A 293 42.07 7.34 31.52
C GLU A 293 41.59 8.36 30.48
N SER A 294 41.48 7.95 29.22
CA SER A 294 40.94 8.77 28.12
C SER A 294 39.45 9.12 28.26
N ASN A 295 38.67 8.24 28.94
CA ASN A 295 37.24 8.51 29.20
C ASN A 295 37.03 9.52 30.31
N THR A 296 37.87 9.50 31.36
CA THR A 296 37.81 10.46 32.46
C THR A 296 38.16 11.87 32.00
N GLN A 297 39.17 12.02 31.16
CA GLN A 297 39.57 13.31 30.57
C GLN A 297 38.47 13.88 29.65
N LEU A 298 37.78 13.02 28.91
CA LEU A 298 36.68 13.44 28.03
C LEU A 298 35.45 13.87 28.81
N GLU A 299 35.13 13.22 29.94
CA GLU A 299 34.02 13.58 30.82
C GLU A 299 34.29 14.90 31.54
N GLN A 300 35.55 15.19 31.91
CA GLN A 300 35.96 16.48 32.45
C GLN A 300 35.87 17.58 31.40
N ALA A 301 36.40 17.34 30.18
CA ALA A 301 36.31 18.31 29.09
C ALA A 301 34.86 18.64 28.70
N LYS A 302 33.94 17.68 28.77
CA LYS A 302 32.49 17.92 28.55
C LYS A 302 31.83 18.78 29.63
N LYS A 303 32.33 18.78 30.83
CA LYS A 303 31.85 19.65 31.91
C LYS A 303 32.42 21.06 31.84
N GLU A 304 33.67 21.20 31.44
CA GLU A 304 34.39 22.48 31.33
C GLU A 304 34.05 23.20 30.01
N HIS A 305 33.85 22.42 28.91
CA HIS A 305 33.56 22.93 27.58
C HIS A 305 32.45 22.10 26.92
N PRO A 306 31.16 22.26 27.33
CA PRO A 306 30.07 21.43 26.88
C PRO A 306 29.83 21.49 25.36
N LEU A 307 30.03 22.64 24.72
CA LEU A 307 29.89 22.79 23.27
C LEU A 307 31.21 22.43 22.56
N LEU A 308 32.32 23.09 22.95
CA LEU A 308 33.59 22.96 22.22
C LEU A 308 34.27 21.61 22.37
N SER A 309 33.88 20.77 23.32
CA SER A 309 34.35 19.39 23.44
C SER A 309 33.77 18.45 22.39
N ILE A 310 32.60 18.79 21.81
CA ILE A 310 31.85 17.98 20.80
C ILE A 310 31.75 18.68 19.43
N PHE A 311 32.15 19.94 19.36
CA PHE A 311 32.13 20.80 18.18
C PHE A 311 33.50 21.44 17.96
N GLN A 312 34.07 21.27 16.79
CA GLN A 312 35.35 21.83 16.43
C GLN A 312 35.15 23.08 15.57
N PRO A 313 35.42 24.30 16.11
CA PRO A 313 35.35 25.52 15.31
C PRO A 313 36.39 25.53 14.19
N THR A 314 36.08 26.21 13.08
CA THR A 314 37.00 26.44 11.97
C THR A 314 38.02 27.54 12.36
N GLY A 315 39.18 27.53 11.67
CA GLY A 315 40.15 28.64 11.78
C GLY A 315 39.72 29.88 10.98
N ASN A 316 40.46 30.99 11.18
CA ASN A 316 40.21 32.25 10.51
C ASN A 316 40.21 32.11 8.97
N GLY A 317 39.24 32.77 8.32
CA GLY A 317 39.13 32.83 6.85
C GLY A 317 38.22 31.78 6.22
N ALA A 318 37.44 31.01 7.02
CA ALA A 318 36.56 29.94 6.52
C ALA A 318 35.16 30.46 6.08
N LEU A 319 35.03 31.72 5.64
CA LEU A 319 33.74 32.29 5.18
C LEU A 319 32.58 31.95 6.12
N SER A 320 31.54 31.30 5.59
CA SER A 320 30.34 30.96 6.34
C SER A 320 30.39 29.64 7.13
N LEU A 321 31.48 28.88 7.01
CA LEU A 321 31.66 27.61 7.70
C LEU A 321 32.21 27.86 9.12
N VAL A 322 31.38 27.56 10.12
CA VAL A 322 31.67 27.84 11.54
C VAL A 322 32.46 26.72 12.21
N GLY A 323 32.19 25.46 11.84
CA GLY A 323 32.89 24.33 12.45
C GLY A 323 32.35 22.98 12.01
N TYR A 324 32.87 21.96 12.67
CA TYR A 324 32.59 20.55 12.37
C TYR A 324 32.14 19.81 13.62
N ALA A 325 31.25 18.82 13.42
CA ALA A 325 30.89 17.85 14.45
C ALA A 325 30.67 16.45 13.85
N SER A 326 30.85 15.42 14.66
CA SER A 326 30.51 14.06 14.29
C SER A 326 28.98 13.89 14.17
N ALA A 327 28.49 13.06 13.25
CA ALA A 327 27.08 12.74 13.10
C ALA A 327 26.39 12.33 14.42
N ARG A 328 27.13 11.70 15.34
CA ARG A 328 26.65 11.28 16.66
C ARG A 328 26.40 12.44 17.61
N ASP A 329 27.15 13.51 17.44
CA ASP A 329 27.18 14.68 18.35
C ASP A 329 26.29 15.81 17.85
N THR A 330 25.83 15.80 16.59
CA THR A 330 24.97 16.85 16.01
C THR A 330 23.74 17.14 16.83
N ALA A 331 23.08 16.10 17.38
CA ALA A 331 21.91 16.27 18.25
C ALA A 331 22.26 16.97 19.58
N ALA A 332 23.43 16.67 20.14
CA ALA A 332 23.92 17.33 21.37
C ALA A 332 24.30 18.79 21.09
N VAL A 333 24.99 19.05 19.98
CA VAL A 333 25.29 20.43 19.52
C VAL A 333 23.99 21.21 19.32
N ASN A 334 23.00 20.64 18.63
CA ASN A 334 21.69 21.28 18.42
C ASN A 334 20.99 21.65 19.74
N LYS A 335 21.06 20.79 20.74
CA LYS A 335 20.47 21.08 22.07
C LYS A 335 21.10 22.30 22.73
N ILE A 336 22.38 22.53 22.51
CA ILE A 336 23.10 23.69 23.06
C ILE A 336 22.83 24.95 22.24
N ILE A 337 23.02 24.90 20.91
CA ILE A 337 22.90 26.09 20.05
C ILE A 337 21.47 26.61 19.90
N TYR A 338 20.47 25.80 20.23
CA TYR A 338 19.04 26.19 20.27
C TYR A 338 18.48 26.28 21.71
N SER A 339 19.36 26.29 22.73
CA SER A 339 18.98 26.45 24.14
C SER A 339 18.40 27.84 24.43
N ALA A 340 17.74 27.97 25.56
CA ALA A 340 17.26 29.28 26.04
C ALA A 340 18.43 30.27 26.30
N LEU A 341 19.60 29.75 26.71
CA LEU A 341 20.82 30.54 26.89
C LEU A 341 21.40 30.99 25.53
N ALA A 342 21.37 30.12 24.55
CA ALA A 342 21.82 30.46 23.19
C ALA A 342 21.04 31.62 22.58
N LYS A 343 19.75 31.73 22.82
CA LYS A 343 18.90 32.84 22.36
C LYS A 343 19.24 34.18 22.98
N GLN A 344 19.96 34.17 24.14
CA GLN A 344 20.42 35.40 24.81
C GLN A 344 21.83 35.81 24.36
N VAL A 345 22.62 34.89 23.84
CA VAL A 345 24.00 35.10 23.47
C VAL A 345 24.19 35.30 21.96
N LEU A 346 23.49 34.50 21.16
CA LEU A 346 23.62 34.53 19.71
C LEU A 346 22.78 35.68 19.10
N PRO A 347 23.24 36.25 17.96
CA PRO A 347 22.45 37.26 17.24
C PRO A 347 21.06 36.74 16.89
N SER A 348 20.05 37.57 17.01
CA SER A 348 18.65 37.19 16.76
C SER A 348 18.34 36.83 15.31
N ASP A 349 19.18 37.31 14.38
CA ASP A 349 19.10 37.06 12.93
C ASP A 349 20.03 35.92 12.48
N LEU A 350 20.69 35.22 13.42
CA LEU A 350 21.54 34.07 13.14
C LEU A 350 20.74 32.78 13.11
N ARG A 351 20.94 31.99 12.06
CA ARG A 351 20.45 30.63 11.94
C ARG A 351 21.60 29.69 11.61
N LEU A 352 21.79 28.64 12.38
CA LEU A 352 22.87 27.67 12.19
C LEU A 352 22.29 26.42 11.51
N LEU A 353 22.85 26.03 10.35
CA LEU A 353 22.38 24.87 9.57
C LEU A 353 23.53 23.91 9.24
N TRP A 354 23.22 22.62 9.26
CA TRP A 354 24.19 21.55 8.91
C TRP A 354 24.29 21.35 7.40
N SER A 355 25.46 20.86 6.96
CA SER A 355 25.65 20.38 5.58
C SER A 355 24.77 19.17 5.29
N ALA A 356 24.34 19.05 4.03
CA ALA A 356 23.56 17.90 3.54
C ALA A 356 24.41 16.61 3.50
N LYS A 357 25.73 16.74 3.37
CA LYS A 357 26.70 15.65 3.24
C LYS A 357 27.86 15.80 4.20
N PRO A 358 28.55 14.71 4.53
CA PRO A 358 29.77 14.77 5.29
C PRO A 358 30.86 15.59 4.57
N ALA A 359 31.72 16.24 5.35
CA ALA A 359 32.85 17.05 4.88
C ALA A 359 33.89 16.23 4.12
N ASP A 360 34.45 16.79 3.05
CA ASP A 360 35.53 16.19 2.27
C ASP A 360 36.87 16.31 2.95
N GLY A 361 37.75 15.34 2.70
CA GLY A 361 39.19 15.41 3.08
C GLY A 361 39.46 15.20 4.55
N VAL A 362 38.44 14.90 5.37
CA VAL A 362 38.65 14.57 6.78
C VAL A 362 38.79 13.05 6.90
N GLN A 363 39.85 12.60 7.58
CA GLN A 363 40.19 11.17 7.74
C GLN A 363 39.09 10.35 8.45
N ALA A 364 38.19 10.99 9.19
CA ALA A 364 37.07 10.34 9.87
C ALA A 364 35.79 10.41 9.03
N LYS A 365 35.16 9.28 8.77
CA LYS A 365 33.88 9.19 8.09
C LYS A 365 32.75 9.77 8.97
N ASN A 366 31.77 10.48 8.38
CA ASN A 366 30.57 11.04 9.04
C ASN A 366 30.81 12.29 9.89
N ILE A 367 31.62 13.25 9.41
CA ILE A 367 31.76 14.59 10.00
C ILE A 367 30.91 15.56 9.17
N TYR A 368 30.06 16.33 9.83
CA TYR A 368 29.19 17.33 9.20
C TYR A 368 29.70 18.75 9.49
N GLU A 369 29.46 19.63 8.54
CA GLU A 369 29.81 21.07 8.56
C GLU A 369 28.62 21.89 9.09
N LEU A 370 28.89 22.87 9.95
CA LEU A 370 27.90 23.82 10.46
C LEU A 370 28.11 25.20 9.83
N TYR A 371 27.06 25.74 9.22
CA TYR A 371 27.09 27.01 8.51
C TYR A 371 26.28 28.08 9.23
N ALA A 372 26.76 29.33 9.18
CA ALA A 372 26.11 30.50 9.78
C ALA A 372 25.29 31.27 8.72
N ILE A 373 24.00 31.14 8.79
CA ILE A 373 23.05 31.78 7.90
C ILE A 373 22.57 33.09 8.54
N LYS A 374 22.45 34.15 7.72
CA LYS A 374 21.95 35.44 8.15
C LYS A 374 20.52 35.65 7.65
N VAL A 375 19.58 35.85 8.56
CA VAL A 375 18.17 36.14 8.25
C VAL A 375 17.98 37.62 8.09
N THR A 376 17.98 38.12 6.84
CA THR A 376 17.90 39.55 6.53
C THR A 376 16.47 40.04 6.28
N THR A 377 15.53 39.15 6.14
CA THR A 377 14.12 39.46 5.84
C THR A 377 13.28 39.54 7.12
N SER A 378 12.35 40.46 7.19
CA SER A 378 11.48 40.66 8.35
C SER A 378 10.47 39.51 8.61
N ASN A 379 10.18 38.74 7.56
CA ASN A 379 9.29 37.57 7.63
C ASN A 379 10.02 36.24 7.90
N GLY A 380 11.35 36.27 8.08
CA GLY A 380 12.15 35.07 8.32
C GLY A 380 12.28 34.12 7.14
N ARG A 381 11.83 34.50 5.94
CA ARG A 381 11.97 33.73 4.68
C ARG A 381 13.27 34.06 3.98
N ALA A 382 13.69 33.16 3.10
CA ALA A 382 14.85 33.40 2.28
C ALA A 382 14.67 34.60 1.34
N PRO A 383 15.72 35.41 1.08
CA PRO A 383 15.68 36.46 0.09
C PRO A 383 15.24 35.98 -1.30
N ILE A 384 15.61 34.75 -1.68
CA ILE A 384 15.18 34.07 -2.92
C ILE A 384 14.82 32.64 -2.57
N GLU A 385 13.66 32.20 -3.05
CA GLU A 385 13.17 30.83 -2.92
C GLU A 385 13.20 30.10 -4.29
N GLY A 386 13.02 28.79 -4.29
CA GLY A 386 13.14 27.97 -5.50
C GLY A 386 12.01 28.14 -6.53
N ASP A 387 10.97 28.90 -6.22
CA ASP A 387 9.86 29.24 -7.13
C ASP A 387 10.31 30.03 -8.37
N VAL A 388 11.47 30.69 -8.30
CA VAL A 388 12.06 31.42 -9.42
C VAL A 388 12.83 30.53 -10.38
N ILE A 389 13.07 29.25 -10.09
CA ILE A 389 13.83 28.32 -10.92
C ILE A 389 12.95 27.77 -12.02
N THR A 390 13.41 27.90 -13.26
CA THR A 390 12.69 27.44 -14.46
C THR A 390 13.23 26.13 -15.01
N ASP A 391 14.53 25.89 -14.88
CA ASP A 391 15.20 24.65 -15.34
C ASP A 391 16.40 24.33 -14.46
N ALA A 392 16.70 23.05 -14.34
CA ALA A 392 17.88 22.54 -13.63
C ALA A 392 18.44 21.32 -14.38
N LYS A 393 19.77 21.27 -14.58
CA LYS A 393 20.43 20.20 -15.32
C LYS A 393 21.69 19.75 -14.59
N ASP A 394 21.90 18.46 -14.55
CA ASP A 394 23.16 17.86 -14.16
C ASP A 394 24.20 18.07 -15.28
N GLN A 395 25.37 18.52 -14.92
CA GLN A 395 26.49 18.74 -15.84
C GLN A 395 27.82 18.57 -15.11
N PHE A 396 28.91 18.51 -15.88
CA PHE A 396 30.27 18.56 -15.32
C PHE A 396 30.79 19.97 -15.39
N ASN A 397 31.42 20.41 -14.31
CA ASN A 397 32.13 21.67 -14.28
C ASN A 397 33.29 21.63 -15.25
N ASN A 398 33.34 22.56 -16.21
CA ASN A 398 34.36 22.59 -17.26
C ASN A 398 35.78 22.84 -16.75
N VAL A 399 35.94 23.35 -15.50
CA VAL A 399 37.23 23.69 -14.93
C VAL A 399 37.74 22.61 -13.97
N SER A 400 36.86 22.14 -13.08
CA SER A 400 37.20 21.15 -12.05
C SER A 400 36.92 19.70 -12.46
N GLY A 401 36.11 19.47 -13.52
CA GLY A 401 35.63 18.14 -13.90
C GLY A 401 34.66 17.48 -12.90
N GLN A 402 34.26 18.19 -11.84
CA GLN A 402 33.35 17.70 -10.83
C GLN A 402 31.91 17.80 -11.28
N PRO A 403 31.04 16.87 -10.87
CA PRO A 403 29.58 16.98 -11.14
C PRO A 403 29.00 18.20 -10.43
N GLU A 404 28.15 18.95 -11.13
CA GLU A 404 27.43 20.12 -10.60
C GLU A 404 26.00 20.17 -11.17
N VAL A 405 25.13 20.94 -10.52
CA VAL A 405 23.78 21.22 -11.03
C VAL A 405 23.72 22.64 -11.53
N SER A 406 23.57 22.80 -12.84
CA SER A 406 23.27 24.10 -13.45
C SER A 406 21.80 24.41 -13.31
N MET A 407 21.46 25.63 -12.91
CA MET A 407 20.09 26.11 -12.76
C MET A 407 19.88 27.42 -13.53
N SER A 408 18.65 27.59 -14.03
CA SER A 408 18.20 28.79 -14.71
C SER A 408 17.01 29.40 -13.97
N MET A 409 16.99 30.72 -13.83
CA MET A 409 15.94 31.47 -13.14
C MET A 409 15.07 32.20 -14.13
N ASN A 410 13.83 32.51 -13.75
CA ASN A 410 12.96 33.41 -14.48
C ASN A 410 13.46 34.85 -14.38
N SER A 411 12.83 35.79 -15.14
CA SER A 411 13.27 37.17 -15.20
C SER A 411 13.24 37.92 -13.85
N ASP A 412 12.32 37.56 -12.95
CA ASP A 412 12.24 38.16 -11.61
C ASP A 412 13.35 37.59 -10.71
N GLY A 413 13.52 36.28 -10.74
CA GLY A 413 14.63 35.60 -10.03
C GLY A 413 16.00 36.12 -10.48
N ALA A 414 16.21 36.28 -11.75
CA ALA A 414 17.45 36.81 -12.30
C ALA A 414 17.78 38.22 -11.78
N ARG A 415 16.77 39.09 -11.66
CA ARG A 415 16.95 40.44 -11.08
C ARG A 415 17.28 40.40 -9.59
N ARG A 416 16.55 39.59 -8.81
CA ARG A 416 16.79 39.40 -7.37
C ARG A 416 18.14 38.75 -7.14
N TRP A 417 18.53 37.78 -7.97
CA TRP A 417 19.81 37.11 -7.89
C TRP A 417 20.98 38.05 -8.18
N ALA A 418 20.85 38.89 -9.21
CA ALA A 418 21.84 39.92 -9.52
C ALA A 418 22.00 40.89 -8.34
N ALA A 419 20.93 41.35 -7.71
CA ALA A 419 20.97 42.23 -6.55
C ALA A 419 21.61 41.56 -5.35
N LEU A 420 21.25 40.31 -5.05
CA LEU A 420 21.76 39.54 -3.93
C LEU A 420 23.27 39.24 -4.09
N THR A 421 23.68 38.79 -5.30
CA THR A 421 25.07 38.51 -5.58
C THR A 421 25.94 39.79 -5.58
N LYS A 422 25.43 40.91 -6.08
CA LYS A 422 26.09 42.21 -6.03
C LYS A 422 26.34 42.69 -4.60
N ALA A 423 25.35 42.54 -3.70
CA ALA A 423 25.46 42.93 -2.29
C ALA A 423 26.45 42.05 -1.48
N ASN A 424 26.69 40.84 -1.95
CA ASN A 424 27.48 39.82 -1.26
C ASN A 424 28.77 39.44 -1.98
N VAL A 425 29.33 40.31 -2.83
CA VAL A 425 30.61 40.10 -3.47
C VAL A 425 31.71 39.90 -2.39
N GLY A 426 32.48 38.82 -2.52
CA GLY A 426 33.53 38.42 -1.57
C GLY A 426 33.03 37.61 -0.37
N LYS A 427 31.71 37.55 -0.14
CA LYS A 427 31.07 36.72 0.89
C LYS A 427 30.50 35.42 0.27
N ALA A 428 30.05 34.49 1.09
CA ALA A 428 29.35 33.30 0.64
C ALA A 428 27.82 33.53 0.58
N ILE A 429 27.17 32.86 -0.35
CA ILE A 429 25.70 32.69 -0.34
C ILE A 429 25.41 31.20 -0.12
N ALA A 430 24.68 30.88 0.92
CA ALA A 430 24.30 29.49 1.20
C ALA A 430 23.10 29.08 0.34
N ILE A 431 23.27 27.91 -0.28
CA ILE A 431 22.22 27.22 -1.02
C ILE A 431 21.69 26.13 -0.12
N VAL A 432 20.47 26.35 0.40
CA VAL A 432 19.82 25.49 1.37
C VAL A 432 18.66 24.77 0.68
N LEU A 433 18.55 23.48 0.87
CA LEU A 433 17.45 22.67 0.41
C LEU A 433 16.88 21.90 1.59
N ASP A 434 15.58 22.08 1.84
CA ASP A 434 14.88 21.42 2.94
C ASP A 434 15.59 21.57 4.32
N GLY A 435 16.12 22.78 4.59
CA GLY A 435 16.76 23.11 5.86
C GLY A 435 18.19 22.61 6.02
N THR A 436 18.81 22.04 4.99
CA THR A 436 20.22 21.61 4.99
C THR A 436 21.03 22.36 3.93
N VAL A 437 22.28 22.69 4.25
CA VAL A 437 23.18 23.42 3.33
C VAL A 437 23.80 22.43 2.34
N TYR A 438 23.50 22.61 1.08
CA TYR A 438 24.09 21.82 -0.01
C TYR A 438 25.41 22.41 -0.49
N SER A 439 25.51 23.75 -0.47
CA SER A 439 26.70 24.47 -0.91
C SER A 439 26.63 25.89 -0.36
N ALA A 440 27.80 26.50 -0.12
CA ALA A 440 27.94 27.90 0.26
C ALA A 440 29.09 28.54 -0.52
N PRO A 441 28.98 28.70 -1.85
CA PRO A 441 30.04 29.22 -2.68
C PRO A 441 30.29 30.70 -2.41
N ARG A 442 31.59 31.12 -2.56
CA ARG A 442 31.98 32.53 -2.54
C ARG A 442 31.48 33.25 -3.81
N VAL A 443 30.89 34.39 -3.62
CA VAL A 443 30.44 35.25 -4.72
C VAL A 443 31.63 36.02 -5.27
N ASN A 444 32.02 35.77 -6.52
CA ASN A 444 33.13 36.44 -7.18
C ASN A 444 32.72 37.74 -7.87
N GLY A 445 31.44 37.93 -8.16
CA GLY A 445 30.90 39.11 -8.83
C GLY A 445 29.42 39.05 -9.00
N GLU A 446 28.82 40.11 -9.51
CA GLU A 446 27.39 40.17 -9.85
C GLU A 446 27.04 39.16 -10.94
N ILE A 447 25.96 38.36 -10.75
CA ILE A 447 25.47 37.37 -11.71
C ILE A 447 24.15 37.87 -12.26
N SER A 448 24.19 38.58 -13.41
CA SER A 448 23.03 39.24 -14.01
C SER A 448 22.21 38.32 -14.93
N GLY A 449 22.73 37.16 -15.37
CA GLY A 449 22.11 36.31 -16.39
C GLY A 449 21.10 35.31 -15.85
N GLY A 450 20.86 35.23 -14.53
CA GLY A 450 19.95 34.28 -13.91
C GLY A 450 20.36 32.80 -14.08
N GLN A 451 21.58 32.53 -14.51
CA GLN A 451 22.18 31.21 -14.54
C GLN A 451 23.19 31.05 -13.41
N SER A 452 23.11 29.97 -12.70
CA SER A 452 24.01 29.66 -11.61
C SER A 452 24.23 28.15 -11.48
N SER A 453 25.32 27.75 -10.82
CA SER A 453 25.59 26.33 -10.57
C SER A 453 25.64 26.05 -9.08
N ILE A 454 25.07 24.91 -8.68
CA ILE A 454 25.23 24.33 -7.35
C ILE A 454 26.41 23.38 -7.40
N THR A 455 27.47 23.76 -6.75
CA THR A 455 28.73 22.99 -6.69
C THR A 455 28.92 22.44 -5.29
N GLY A 456 29.47 21.25 -5.17
CA GLY A 456 29.74 20.59 -3.89
C GLY A 456 30.32 19.21 -4.10
N ASN A 457 30.45 18.45 -3.01
CA ASN A 457 30.87 17.04 -3.09
C ASN A 457 29.72 16.16 -3.56
N PHE A 458 29.45 16.18 -4.87
CA PHE A 458 28.35 15.42 -5.47
C PHE A 458 28.86 14.24 -6.28
N THR A 459 28.15 13.10 -6.19
CA THR A 459 28.23 12.04 -7.20
C THR A 459 27.37 12.42 -8.41
N ILE A 460 27.53 11.70 -9.52
CA ILE A 460 26.71 11.89 -10.73
C ILE A 460 25.23 11.63 -10.41
N GLU A 461 24.95 10.61 -9.58
CA GLU A 461 23.59 10.30 -9.16
C GLU A 461 22.99 11.42 -8.30
N ASP A 462 23.78 11.99 -7.39
CA ASP A 462 23.30 13.11 -6.56
C ASP A 462 22.94 14.34 -7.39
N THR A 463 23.75 14.71 -8.38
CA THR A 463 23.45 15.85 -9.25
C THR A 463 22.23 15.60 -10.10
N LYS A 464 22.05 14.38 -10.59
CA LYS A 464 20.87 13.98 -11.35
C LYS A 464 19.60 14.03 -10.49
N ASP A 465 19.64 13.51 -9.28
CA ASP A 465 18.51 13.52 -8.35
C ASP A 465 18.16 14.95 -7.91
N LEU A 466 19.16 15.76 -7.60
CA LEU A 466 18.98 17.17 -7.25
C LEU A 466 18.39 17.97 -8.43
N ALA A 467 18.93 17.80 -9.63
CA ALA A 467 18.39 18.46 -10.83
C ALA A 467 16.94 18.05 -11.11
N ASN A 468 16.62 16.75 -10.99
CA ASN A 468 15.25 16.23 -11.16
C ASN A 468 14.31 16.76 -10.09
N THR A 469 14.76 16.85 -8.85
CA THR A 469 13.98 17.40 -7.73
C THR A 469 13.67 18.86 -7.95
N LEU A 470 14.65 19.67 -8.30
CA LEU A 470 14.48 21.10 -8.58
C LEU A 470 13.56 21.34 -9.79
N LYS A 471 13.74 20.56 -10.86
CA LYS A 471 12.94 20.65 -12.09
C LYS A 471 11.49 20.17 -11.90
N SER A 472 11.20 19.30 -10.93
CA SER A 472 9.85 18.88 -10.60
C SER A 472 9.05 19.90 -9.81
N GLY A 473 9.71 20.89 -9.25
CA GLY A 473 9.11 21.97 -8.48
C GLY A 473 8.91 21.64 -6.99
N ARG A 474 8.61 22.71 -6.23
CA ARG A 474 8.34 22.65 -4.80
C ARG A 474 6.99 22.01 -4.50
N MET A 475 6.92 21.19 -3.48
CA MET A 475 5.63 20.75 -2.93
C MET A 475 5.00 21.87 -2.11
N PRO A 476 3.68 22.13 -2.25
CA PRO A 476 2.98 23.17 -1.49
C PRO A 476 3.01 22.95 0.02
N ALA A 477 3.09 21.69 0.43
CA ALA A 477 3.25 21.26 1.82
C ALA A 477 4.13 20.00 1.89
N PRO A 478 4.80 19.75 3.01
CA PRO A 478 5.57 18.52 3.20
C PRO A 478 4.65 17.31 3.13
N ALA A 479 5.16 16.22 2.55
CA ALA A 479 4.50 14.95 2.52
C ALA A 479 5.24 13.95 3.44
N HIS A 480 4.46 13.20 4.22
CA HIS A 480 4.99 12.20 5.13
C HIS A 480 4.62 10.81 4.68
N ILE A 481 5.53 9.86 4.83
CA ILE A 481 5.24 8.44 4.58
C ILE A 481 4.48 7.89 5.78
N VAL A 482 3.18 7.58 5.57
CA VAL A 482 2.29 7.02 6.59
C VAL A 482 2.17 5.51 6.52
N GLN A 483 2.45 4.94 5.34
CA GLN A 483 2.59 3.51 5.13
C GLN A 483 3.72 3.26 4.14
N GLU A 484 4.49 2.23 4.40
CA GLU A 484 5.58 1.80 3.53
C GLU A 484 5.67 0.28 3.52
N GLU A 485 5.95 -0.26 2.35
CA GLU A 485 6.22 -1.67 2.14
C GLU A 485 7.38 -1.82 1.17
N VAL A 486 8.41 -2.54 1.58
CA VAL A 486 9.59 -2.85 0.76
C VAL A 486 9.70 -4.35 0.64
N VAL A 487 9.78 -4.85 -0.57
CA VAL A 487 9.90 -6.28 -0.89
C VAL A 487 11.17 -6.49 -1.72
N GLY A 488 12.03 -7.37 -1.24
CA GLY A 488 13.26 -7.72 -1.96
C GLY A 488 12.98 -8.51 -3.24
N PRO A 489 13.78 -8.35 -4.31
CA PRO A 489 13.57 -9.00 -5.61
C PRO A 489 13.58 -10.53 -5.53
N THR A 490 14.36 -11.09 -4.64
CA THR A 490 14.48 -12.55 -4.45
C THR A 490 13.22 -13.17 -3.83
N LEU A 491 12.54 -12.44 -2.94
CA LEU A 491 11.26 -12.88 -2.37
C LEU A 491 10.18 -12.89 -3.45
N GLY A 492 10.16 -11.84 -4.29
CA GLY A 492 9.25 -11.77 -5.44
C GLY A 492 9.44 -12.93 -6.42
N ALA A 493 10.68 -13.26 -6.78
CA ALA A 493 10.97 -14.38 -7.69
C ALA A 493 10.51 -15.73 -7.13
N GLN A 494 10.69 -15.98 -5.83
CA GLN A 494 10.20 -17.20 -5.16
C GLN A 494 8.68 -17.27 -5.17
N SER A 495 8.02 -16.14 -4.88
CA SER A 495 6.55 -16.03 -4.90
C SER A 495 5.97 -16.29 -6.29
N ILE A 496 6.61 -15.76 -7.36
CA ILE A 496 6.23 -16.06 -8.75
C ILE A 496 6.29 -17.57 -9.01
N GLN A 497 7.40 -18.21 -8.65
CA GLN A 497 7.58 -19.63 -8.92
C GLN A 497 6.52 -20.49 -8.22
N GLN A 498 6.27 -20.23 -6.94
CA GLN A 498 5.25 -20.94 -6.15
C GLN A 498 3.84 -20.69 -6.70
N GLY A 499 3.49 -19.43 -6.97
CA GLY A 499 2.20 -19.06 -7.53
C GLY A 499 1.95 -19.69 -8.91
N PHE A 500 2.97 -19.71 -9.78
CA PHE A 500 2.85 -20.29 -11.11
C PHE A 500 2.74 -21.81 -11.07
N ILE A 501 3.48 -22.49 -10.20
CA ILE A 501 3.39 -23.93 -10.01
C ILE A 501 1.99 -24.32 -9.50
N SER A 502 1.49 -23.63 -8.48
CA SER A 502 0.15 -23.87 -7.92
C SER A 502 -0.94 -23.67 -8.97
N PHE A 503 -0.79 -22.63 -9.81
CA PHE A 503 -1.68 -22.33 -10.90
C PHE A 503 -1.73 -23.47 -11.93
N ILE A 504 -0.56 -23.95 -12.41
CA ILE A 504 -0.49 -25.02 -13.40
C ILE A 504 -1.10 -26.31 -12.86
N ILE A 505 -0.79 -26.67 -11.62
CA ILE A 505 -1.32 -27.88 -10.98
C ILE A 505 -2.85 -27.79 -10.86
N ALA A 506 -3.36 -26.67 -10.34
CA ALA A 506 -4.81 -26.43 -10.22
C ALA A 506 -5.51 -26.52 -11.58
N PHE A 507 -4.93 -25.90 -12.60
CA PHE A 507 -5.47 -25.87 -13.96
C PHE A 507 -5.53 -27.26 -14.58
N ILE A 508 -4.47 -28.07 -14.47
CA ILE A 508 -4.44 -29.43 -15.00
C ILE A 508 -5.47 -30.31 -14.27
N ILE A 509 -5.53 -30.25 -12.94
CA ILE A 509 -6.47 -31.06 -12.17
C ILE A 509 -7.92 -30.68 -12.53
N LEU A 510 -8.21 -29.38 -12.70
CA LEU A 510 -9.52 -28.90 -13.10
C LEU A 510 -9.92 -29.39 -14.50
N MET A 511 -8.98 -29.38 -15.46
CA MET A 511 -9.21 -29.91 -16.81
C MET A 511 -9.52 -31.42 -16.79
N ILE A 512 -8.78 -32.19 -15.98
CA ILE A 512 -9.04 -33.61 -15.79
C ILE A 512 -10.41 -33.82 -15.14
N TYR A 513 -10.75 -33.04 -14.11
CA TYR A 513 -12.03 -33.10 -13.44
C TYR A 513 -13.21 -32.93 -14.41
N MET A 514 -13.14 -31.94 -15.31
CA MET A 514 -14.19 -31.69 -16.31
C MET A 514 -14.39 -32.85 -17.27
N VAL A 515 -13.31 -33.50 -17.74
CA VAL A 515 -13.39 -34.66 -18.60
C VAL A 515 -13.95 -35.86 -17.85
N VAL A 516 -13.55 -36.07 -16.61
CA VAL A 516 -14.05 -37.19 -15.78
C VAL A 516 -15.54 -37.07 -15.45
N MET A 517 -16.01 -35.83 -15.20
CA MET A 517 -17.41 -35.60 -14.81
C MET A 517 -18.37 -35.52 -15.98
N TYR A 518 -18.00 -34.92 -17.12
CA TYR A 518 -18.92 -34.56 -18.20
C TYR A 518 -18.67 -35.27 -19.54
N ASP A 519 -17.82 -36.26 -19.56
CA ASP A 519 -17.38 -36.97 -20.76
C ASP A 519 -16.32 -36.18 -21.59
N PHE A 520 -15.64 -36.88 -22.49
CA PHE A 520 -14.48 -36.35 -23.22
C PHE A 520 -14.81 -35.13 -24.08
N ILE A 521 -15.87 -35.17 -24.89
CA ILE A 521 -16.20 -34.04 -25.79
C ILE A 521 -16.70 -32.81 -25.00
N PRO A 522 -17.71 -32.92 -24.12
CA PRO A 522 -18.11 -31.76 -23.29
C PRO A 522 -16.99 -31.23 -22.40
N GLY A 523 -16.20 -32.12 -21.81
CA GLY A 523 -15.04 -31.73 -21.01
C GLY A 523 -14.00 -30.97 -21.81
N MET A 524 -13.68 -31.37 -23.01
CA MET A 524 -12.73 -30.68 -23.90
C MET A 524 -13.26 -29.32 -24.38
N VAL A 525 -14.56 -29.18 -24.62
CA VAL A 525 -15.17 -27.89 -24.97
C VAL A 525 -15.10 -26.92 -23.78
N ALA A 526 -15.38 -27.39 -22.57
CA ALA A 526 -15.24 -26.59 -21.35
C ALA A 526 -13.77 -26.20 -21.10
N ASN A 527 -12.84 -27.13 -21.29
CA ASN A 527 -11.40 -26.86 -21.16
C ASN A 527 -10.91 -25.83 -22.20
N GLY A 528 -11.42 -25.91 -23.44
CA GLY A 528 -11.18 -24.89 -24.46
C GLY A 528 -11.69 -23.50 -24.04
N ALA A 529 -12.87 -23.42 -23.41
CA ALA A 529 -13.41 -22.19 -22.87
C ALA A 529 -12.55 -21.63 -21.72
N LEU A 530 -12.02 -22.50 -20.85
CA LEU A 530 -11.11 -22.12 -19.77
C LEU A 530 -9.79 -21.53 -20.31
N LEU A 531 -9.20 -22.16 -21.32
CA LEU A 531 -7.99 -21.65 -21.97
C LEU A 531 -8.22 -20.28 -22.61
N LEU A 532 -9.36 -20.12 -23.30
CA LEU A 532 -9.74 -18.84 -23.89
C LEU A 532 -10.03 -17.77 -22.82
N ASN A 533 -10.67 -18.17 -21.71
CA ASN A 533 -10.88 -17.26 -20.59
C ASN A 533 -9.57 -16.73 -20.03
N LEU A 534 -8.62 -17.60 -19.75
CA LEU A 534 -7.28 -17.21 -19.29
C LEU A 534 -6.59 -16.28 -20.29
N PHE A 535 -6.62 -16.66 -21.57
CA PHE A 535 -5.99 -15.89 -22.63
C PHE A 535 -6.60 -14.46 -22.75
N PHE A 536 -7.92 -14.34 -22.70
CA PHE A 536 -8.60 -13.05 -22.75
C PHE A 536 -8.37 -12.23 -21.47
N THR A 537 -8.40 -12.87 -20.30
CA THR A 537 -8.11 -12.20 -19.04
C THR A 537 -6.71 -11.59 -19.04
N MET A 538 -5.70 -12.36 -19.44
CA MET A 538 -4.33 -11.86 -19.55
C MET A 538 -4.17 -10.77 -20.61
N GLY A 539 -4.85 -10.90 -21.74
CA GLY A 539 -4.84 -9.91 -22.81
C GLY A 539 -5.49 -8.59 -22.41
N ILE A 540 -6.61 -8.64 -21.71
CA ILE A 540 -7.30 -7.46 -21.18
C ILE A 540 -6.47 -6.78 -20.10
N MET A 541 -5.88 -7.56 -19.18
CA MET A 541 -4.98 -7.00 -18.16
C MET A 541 -3.79 -6.27 -18.79
N ALA A 542 -3.16 -6.86 -19.80
CA ALA A 542 -2.08 -6.22 -20.54
C ALA A 542 -2.54 -4.92 -21.23
N SER A 543 -3.75 -4.91 -21.80
CA SER A 543 -4.33 -3.74 -22.47
C SER A 543 -4.58 -2.57 -21.50
N PHE A 544 -5.02 -2.85 -20.28
CA PHE A 544 -5.26 -1.86 -19.24
C PHE A 544 -4.01 -1.54 -18.41
N GLN A 545 -2.86 -2.16 -18.71
CA GLN A 545 -1.63 -2.03 -17.93
C GLN A 545 -1.82 -2.36 -16.45
N ALA A 546 -2.76 -3.28 -16.16
CA ALA A 546 -3.03 -3.71 -14.79
C ALA A 546 -1.89 -4.57 -14.25
N ALA A 547 -1.42 -4.25 -13.04
CA ALA A 547 -0.36 -5.00 -12.40
C ALA A 547 -0.88 -6.36 -11.88
N LEU A 548 -0.15 -7.42 -12.21
CA LEU A 548 -0.39 -8.75 -11.68
C LEU A 548 0.31 -8.87 -10.31
N THR A 549 -0.48 -9.05 -9.25
CA THR A 549 -0.01 -9.24 -7.87
C THR A 549 -0.16 -10.70 -7.44
N MET A 550 0.44 -11.13 -6.32
CA MET A 550 0.23 -12.48 -5.78
C MET A 550 -1.25 -12.78 -5.48
N PRO A 551 -1.99 -11.91 -4.75
CA PRO A 551 -3.44 -12.07 -4.64
C PRO A 551 -4.14 -12.02 -6.01
N GLY A 552 -3.62 -11.25 -6.98
CA GLY A 552 -4.15 -11.21 -8.34
C GLY A 552 -4.04 -12.57 -9.06
N ILE A 553 -2.93 -13.29 -8.88
CA ILE A 553 -2.81 -14.68 -9.38
C ILE A 553 -3.88 -15.56 -8.73
N ALA A 554 -4.05 -15.47 -7.40
CA ALA A 554 -5.10 -16.21 -6.70
C ALA A 554 -6.50 -15.84 -7.24
N GLY A 555 -6.73 -14.56 -7.58
CA GLY A 555 -7.96 -14.08 -8.21
C GLY A 555 -8.21 -14.71 -9.59
N ILE A 556 -7.18 -14.83 -10.44
CA ILE A 556 -7.28 -15.52 -11.74
C ILE A 556 -7.64 -17.00 -11.54
N VAL A 557 -6.94 -17.67 -10.61
CA VAL A 557 -7.17 -19.09 -10.34
C VAL A 557 -8.58 -19.34 -9.79
N LEU A 558 -9.05 -18.46 -8.91
CA LEU A 558 -10.41 -18.49 -8.40
C LEU A 558 -11.44 -18.22 -9.51
N ALA A 559 -11.19 -17.23 -10.37
CA ALA A 559 -12.04 -16.94 -11.52
C ALA A 559 -12.13 -18.13 -12.50
N LEU A 560 -11.05 -18.90 -12.66
CA LEU A 560 -11.08 -20.15 -13.43
C LEU A 560 -11.93 -21.22 -12.78
N GLY A 561 -11.88 -21.36 -11.43
CA GLY A 561 -12.79 -22.23 -10.68
C GLY A 561 -14.25 -21.87 -10.89
N MET A 562 -14.58 -20.58 -10.85
CA MET A 562 -15.92 -20.07 -11.13
C MET A 562 -16.31 -20.15 -12.61
N ALA A 563 -15.34 -20.10 -13.54
CA ALA A 563 -15.59 -20.23 -14.95
C ALA A 563 -16.11 -21.63 -15.34
N VAL A 564 -15.67 -22.64 -14.62
CA VAL A 564 -16.21 -24.00 -14.75
C VAL A 564 -17.66 -24.09 -14.34
N ASP A 565 -18.07 -23.36 -13.29
CA ASP A 565 -19.44 -23.41 -12.75
C ASP A 565 -20.50 -23.08 -13.81
N ALA A 566 -20.27 -22.08 -14.68
CA ALA A 566 -21.16 -21.75 -15.76
C ALA A 566 -21.35 -22.92 -16.75
N ASN A 567 -20.27 -23.63 -17.10
CA ASN A 567 -20.35 -24.82 -17.95
C ASN A 567 -21.02 -25.99 -17.24
N VAL A 568 -20.71 -26.22 -15.96
CA VAL A 568 -21.36 -27.22 -15.11
C VAL A 568 -22.87 -27.00 -15.11
N LEU A 569 -23.33 -25.75 -14.91
CA LEU A 569 -24.76 -25.41 -14.90
C LEU A 569 -25.45 -25.74 -16.24
N ILE A 570 -24.81 -25.35 -17.35
CA ILE A 570 -25.34 -25.63 -18.70
C ILE A 570 -25.44 -27.14 -18.93
N TYR A 571 -24.41 -27.88 -18.55
CA TYR A 571 -24.37 -29.35 -18.76
C TYR A 571 -25.36 -30.09 -17.87
N GLU A 572 -25.52 -29.71 -16.60
CA GLU A 572 -26.51 -30.33 -15.72
C GLU A 572 -27.93 -30.05 -16.22
N ARG A 573 -28.26 -28.80 -16.64
CA ARG A 573 -29.53 -28.49 -17.27
C ARG A 573 -29.76 -29.26 -18.57
N THR A 574 -28.74 -29.43 -19.40
CA THR A 574 -28.79 -30.26 -20.62
C THR A 574 -29.05 -31.72 -20.30
N LYS A 575 -28.45 -32.27 -19.23
CA LYS A 575 -28.69 -33.62 -18.73
C LYS A 575 -30.16 -33.81 -18.28
N GLU A 576 -30.75 -32.83 -17.60
CA GLU A 576 -32.15 -32.84 -17.21
C GLU A 576 -33.07 -32.93 -18.44
N GLU A 577 -32.81 -32.12 -19.48
CA GLU A 577 -33.59 -32.12 -20.70
C GLU A 577 -33.44 -33.42 -21.52
N LEU A 578 -32.24 -34.02 -21.55
CA LEU A 578 -31.97 -35.32 -22.15
C LEU A 578 -32.76 -36.44 -21.43
N LYS A 579 -32.86 -36.38 -20.07
CA LYS A 579 -33.66 -37.33 -19.27
C LYS A 579 -35.15 -37.24 -19.58
N LYS A 580 -35.64 -36.05 -20.01
CA LYS A 580 -37.03 -35.87 -20.46
C LYS A 580 -37.29 -36.44 -21.87
N GLY A 581 -36.29 -37.00 -22.55
CA GLY A 581 -36.38 -37.61 -23.87
C GLY A 581 -36.17 -36.66 -25.04
N LEU A 582 -35.69 -35.42 -24.80
CA LEU A 582 -35.35 -34.50 -25.89
C LEU A 582 -34.08 -34.92 -26.62
N GLY A 583 -34.04 -34.72 -27.95
CA GLY A 583 -32.82 -34.93 -28.72
C GLY A 583 -31.68 -33.95 -28.33
N THR A 584 -30.43 -34.36 -28.46
CA THR A 584 -29.21 -33.59 -28.00
C THR A 584 -29.23 -32.14 -28.46
N LYS A 585 -29.63 -31.84 -29.70
CA LYS A 585 -29.71 -30.48 -30.21
C LYS A 585 -30.73 -29.60 -29.47
N GLN A 586 -31.91 -30.14 -29.19
CA GLN A 586 -32.99 -29.43 -28.48
C GLN A 586 -32.66 -29.32 -26.99
N ALA A 587 -32.20 -30.42 -26.38
CA ALA A 587 -31.80 -30.46 -24.98
C ALA A 587 -30.67 -29.45 -24.68
N LEU A 588 -29.68 -29.31 -25.56
CA LEU A 588 -28.62 -28.35 -25.40
C LEU A 588 -29.13 -26.90 -25.55
N ALA A 589 -29.96 -26.63 -26.58
CA ALA A 589 -30.51 -25.29 -26.77
C ALA A 589 -31.36 -24.86 -25.56
N GLN A 590 -32.12 -25.78 -24.97
CA GLN A 590 -32.93 -25.54 -23.79
C GLN A 590 -32.05 -25.41 -22.51
N GLY A 591 -31.00 -26.24 -22.42
CA GLY A 591 -30.00 -26.14 -21.34
C GLY A 591 -29.36 -24.75 -21.25
N TYR A 592 -28.90 -24.20 -22.39
CA TYR A 592 -28.36 -22.82 -22.43
C TYR A 592 -29.43 -21.77 -22.09
N SER A 593 -30.64 -21.93 -22.56
CA SER A 593 -31.73 -20.96 -22.27
C SER A 593 -32.11 -20.94 -20.79
N ASN A 594 -32.27 -22.12 -20.20
CA ASN A 594 -32.71 -22.27 -18.82
C ASN A 594 -31.57 -21.94 -17.82
N ALA A 595 -30.30 -22.15 -18.21
CA ALA A 595 -29.14 -21.83 -17.39
C ALA A 595 -28.78 -20.33 -17.40
N PHE A 596 -29.13 -19.61 -18.47
CA PHE A 596 -28.65 -18.23 -18.72
C PHE A 596 -28.94 -17.29 -17.55
N SER A 597 -30.17 -17.27 -17.06
CA SER A 597 -30.61 -16.38 -15.96
C SER A 597 -29.76 -16.62 -14.69
N ALA A 598 -29.64 -17.89 -14.31
CA ALA A 598 -28.88 -18.24 -13.09
C ALA A 598 -27.39 -17.92 -13.22
N ILE A 599 -26.78 -18.13 -14.40
CA ILE A 599 -25.36 -17.78 -14.67
C ILE A 599 -25.17 -16.26 -14.62
N PHE A 600 -26.10 -15.50 -15.22
CA PHE A 600 -26.03 -14.04 -15.19
C PHE A 600 -26.12 -13.51 -13.77
N ASP A 601 -27.10 -13.95 -13.00
CA ASP A 601 -27.33 -13.52 -11.61
C ASP A 601 -26.11 -13.84 -10.71
N SER A 602 -25.55 -15.02 -10.85
CA SER A 602 -24.37 -15.48 -10.13
C SER A 602 -23.13 -14.61 -10.42
N ASN A 603 -22.84 -14.38 -11.71
CA ASN A 603 -21.71 -13.56 -12.10
C ASN A 603 -21.88 -12.10 -11.67
N LEU A 604 -23.11 -11.56 -11.77
CA LEU A 604 -23.40 -10.18 -11.36
C LEU A 604 -23.22 -9.97 -9.85
N THR A 605 -23.64 -10.92 -9.02
CA THR A 605 -23.43 -10.83 -7.56
C THR A 605 -21.94 -10.88 -7.21
N SER A 606 -21.16 -11.71 -7.89
CA SER A 606 -19.72 -11.78 -7.71
C SER A 606 -19.01 -10.51 -8.21
N ILE A 607 -19.49 -9.89 -9.29
CA ILE A 607 -18.97 -8.60 -9.77
C ILE A 607 -19.29 -7.48 -8.77
N ILE A 608 -20.48 -7.45 -8.16
CA ILE A 608 -20.85 -6.46 -7.13
C ILE A 608 -19.86 -6.53 -5.96
N THR A 609 -19.57 -7.72 -5.45
CA THR A 609 -18.58 -7.88 -4.38
C THR A 609 -17.17 -7.55 -4.84
N GLY A 610 -16.81 -7.87 -6.08
CA GLY A 610 -15.54 -7.47 -6.69
C GLY A 610 -15.39 -5.95 -6.79
N ILE A 611 -16.44 -5.22 -7.15
CA ILE A 611 -16.44 -3.75 -7.19
C ILE A 611 -16.26 -3.16 -5.79
N ILE A 612 -16.97 -3.69 -4.79
CA ILE A 612 -16.82 -3.26 -3.39
C ILE A 612 -15.37 -3.48 -2.93
N LEU A 613 -14.81 -4.65 -3.26
CA LEU A 613 -13.42 -4.98 -2.95
C LEU A 613 -12.42 -4.06 -3.67
N TYR A 614 -12.72 -3.65 -4.90
CA TYR A 614 -11.90 -2.69 -5.65
C TYR A 614 -11.91 -1.30 -5.02
N VAL A 615 -13.07 -0.84 -4.56
CA VAL A 615 -13.25 0.50 -3.96
C VAL A 615 -12.60 0.59 -2.57
N PHE A 616 -12.82 -0.42 -1.72
CA PHE A 616 -12.33 -0.43 -0.33
C PHE A 616 -10.96 -1.08 -0.17
N GLY A 617 -10.50 -1.88 -1.14
CA GLY A 617 -9.18 -2.52 -1.11
C GLY A 617 -8.07 -1.56 -1.52
N THR A 618 -6.87 -1.81 -1.00
CA THR A 618 -5.65 -1.08 -1.36
C THR A 618 -4.62 -2.04 -1.97
N GLY A 619 -3.65 -1.51 -2.73
CA GLY A 619 -2.51 -2.25 -3.26
C GLY A 619 -2.84 -3.65 -3.82
N PRO A 620 -2.29 -4.72 -3.21
CA PRO A 620 -2.45 -6.09 -3.69
C PRO A 620 -3.91 -6.57 -3.79
N ILE A 621 -4.80 -6.09 -2.88
CA ILE A 621 -6.22 -6.49 -2.89
C ILE A 621 -6.96 -5.88 -4.08
N ARG A 622 -6.63 -4.64 -4.43
CA ARG A 622 -7.20 -4.01 -5.63
C ARG A 622 -6.80 -4.80 -6.89
N GLY A 623 -5.54 -5.29 -6.95
CA GLY A 623 -5.07 -6.20 -7.99
C GLY A 623 -5.89 -7.49 -8.05
N PHE A 624 -6.17 -8.12 -6.91
CA PHE A 624 -7.07 -9.29 -6.80
C PHE A 624 -8.48 -8.99 -7.33
N ALA A 625 -9.09 -7.89 -6.89
CA ALA A 625 -10.43 -7.48 -7.32
C ALA A 625 -10.50 -7.26 -8.83
N THR A 626 -9.49 -6.59 -9.40
CA THR A 626 -9.39 -6.33 -10.84
C THR A 626 -9.32 -7.63 -11.65
N THR A 627 -8.43 -8.56 -11.26
CA THR A 627 -8.30 -9.86 -11.94
C THR A 627 -9.56 -10.70 -11.83
N LEU A 628 -10.21 -10.66 -10.67
CA LEU A 628 -11.47 -11.36 -10.41
C LEU A 628 -12.60 -10.84 -11.31
N ILE A 629 -12.81 -9.51 -11.37
CA ILE A 629 -13.86 -8.88 -12.19
C ILE A 629 -13.62 -9.20 -13.69
N ILE A 630 -12.41 -8.98 -14.18
CA ILE A 630 -12.06 -9.26 -15.58
C ILE A 630 -12.25 -10.76 -15.88
N GLY A 631 -11.77 -11.64 -14.99
CA GLY A 631 -11.90 -13.08 -15.13
C GLY A 631 -13.35 -13.56 -15.20
N ILE A 632 -14.23 -13.00 -14.36
CA ILE A 632 -15.67 -13.30 -14.36
C ILE A 632 -16.34 -12.82 -15.66
N CYS A 633 -16.04 -11.61 -16.12
CA CYS A 633 -16.57 -11.09 -17.38
C CYS A 633 -16.14 -11.95 -18.58
N CYS A 634 -14.88 -12.33 -18.64
CA CYS A 634 -14.34 -13.24 -19.66
C CYS A 634 -14.97 -14.62 -19.57
N SER A 635 -15.15 -15.15 -18.37
CA SER A 635 -15.82 -16.42 -18.09
C SER A 635 -17.23 -16.46 -18.62
N PHE A 636 -18.01 -15.44 -18.30
CA PHE A 636 -19.39 -15.33 -18.81
C PHE A 636 -19.43 -15.34 -20.34
N PHE A 637 -18.53 -14.60 -20.98
CA PHE A 637 -18.44 -14.55 -22.44
C PHE A 637 -18.04 -15.90 -23.04
N THR A 638 -16.99 -16.53 -22.51
CA THR A 638 -16.47 -17.81 -23.06
C THR A 638 -17.43 -18.97 -22.81
N ALA A 639 -17.96 -19.09 -21.59
CA ALA A 639 -18.82 -20.22 -21.22
C ALA A 639 -20.24 -20.15 -21.84
N VAL A 640 -20.82 -18.94 -21.97
CA VAL A 640 -22.19 -18.83 -22.48
C VAL A 640 -22.25 -18.68 -24.01
N PHE A 641 -21.34 -17.87 -24.57
CA PHE A 641 -21.42 -17.53 -25.99
C PHE A 641 -20.50 -18.37 -26.86
N LEU A 642 -19.22 -18.55 -26.47
CA LEU A 642 -18.28 -19.28 -27.33
C LEU A 642 -18.52 -20.78 -27.32
N THR A 643 -18.77 -21.39 -26.16
CA THR A 643 -19.09 -22.82 -26.11
C THR A 643 -20.38 -23.13 -26.88
N ARG A 644 -21.40 -22.27 -26.75
CA ARG A 644 -22.64 -22.41 -27.54
C ARG A 644 -22.38 -22.33 -29.03
N LEU A 645 -21.54 -21.39 -29.47
CA LEU A 645 -21.17 -21.25 -30.89
C LEU A 645 -20.51 -22.53 -31.41
N VAL A 646 -19.59 -23.13 -30.62
CA VAL A 646 -18.91 -24.41 -30.99
C VAL A 646 -19.93 -25.54 -31.11
N TYR A 647 -20.81 -25.72 -30.14
CA TYR A 647 -21.85 -26.77 -30.18
C TYR A 647 -22.83 -26.55 -31.33
N GLU A 648 -23.34 -25.35 -31.54
CA GLU A 648 -24.28 -25.06 -32.62
C GLU A 648 -23.65 -25.29 -33.97
N ASN A 649 -22.36 -24.97 -34.17
CA ASN A 649 -21.65 -25.25 -35.43
C ASN A 649 -21.46 -26.76 -35.68
N ARG A 650 -21.08 -27.51 -34.63
CA ARG A 650 -20.88 -28.98 -34.79
C ARG A 650 -22.20 -29.74 -34.99
N LEU A 651 -23.25 -29.37 -34.28
CA LEU A 651 -24.58 -29.96 -34.41
C LEU A 651 -25.30 -29.55 -35.70
N ALA A 652 -24.95 -28.43 -36.32
CA ALA A 652 -25.44 -28.03 -37.63
C ALA A 652 -24.87 -28.94 -38.76
N HIS A 653 -23.72 -29.59 -38.53
CA HIS A 653 -23.10 -30.54 -39.44
C HIS A 653 -23.32 -32.00 -39.01
N ASP A 654 -24.36 -32.26 -38.21
CA ASP A 654 -24.76 -33.60 -37.72
C ASP A 654 -23.65 -34.33 -36.92
N LYS A 655 -22.66 -33.56 -36.40
CA LYS A 655 -21.63 -34.09 -35.51
C LYS A 655 -22.06 -33.93 -34.05
N TRP A 656 -21.62 -34.82 -33.17
CA TRP A 656 -21.88 -34.79 -31.74
C TRP A 656 -23.36 -34.98 -31.33
N THR A 657 -24.16 -35.66 -32.17
CA THR A 657 -25.59 -35.84 -31.92
C THR A 657 -25.92 -36.85 -30.82
N LYS A 658 -24.95 -37.69 -30.39
CA LYS A 658 -25.14 -38.74 -29.37
C LYS A 658 -24.42 -38.44 -28.04
N GLN A 659 -24.29 -37.15 -27.65
CA GLN A 659 -23.61 -36.80 -26.43
C GLN A 659 -24.52 -36.99 -25.21
N THR A 660 -23.98 -37.59 -24.14
CA THR A 660 -24.73 -37.89 -22.90
C THR A 660 -24.41 -36.90 -21.77
N PHE A 661 -23.39 -36.06 -21.90
CA PHE A 661 -22.88 -35.14 -20.87
C PHE A 661 -22.63 -35.82 -19.52
N SER A 662 -22.31 -37.12 -19.52
CA SER A 662 -22.02 -37.90 -18.32
C SER A 662 -21.12 -39.11 -18.65
N THR A 663 -20.18 -39.37 -17.76
CA THR A 663 -19.35 -40.57 -17.77
C THR A 663 -20.04 -41.71 -17.00
N LYS A 664 -19.45 -42.90 -17.01
CA LYS A 664 -19.88 -44.03 -16.20
C LYS A 664 -19.81 -43.67 -14.68
N ILE A 665 -18.84 -42.86 -14.28
CA ILE A 665 -18.63 -42.41 -12.89
C ILE A 665 -19.70 -41.40 -12.48
N SER A 666 -19.92 -40.38 -13.32
CA SER A 666 -20.83 -39.27 -12.97
C SER A 666 -22.31 -39.58 -13.18
N ARG A 667 -22.65 -40.62 -13.95
CA ARG A 667 -24.06 -41.01 -14.25
C ARG A 667 -24.84 -41.35 -13.00
N ASN A 668 -24.23 -42.04 -12.05
CA ASN A 668 -24.86 -42.48 -10.80
C ASN A 668 -24.54 -41.57 -9.61
N PHE A 669 -23.81 -40.48 -9.83
CA PHE A 669 -23.47 -39.56 -8.75
C PHE A 669 -24.73 -38.86 -8.24
N MET A 670 -25.08 -39.12 -6.99
CA MET A 670 -26.30 -38.59 -6.34
C MET A 670 -27.62 -38.91 -7.04
N ALA A 671 -27.66 -39.88 -7.94
CA ALA A 671 -28.87 -40.30 -8.60
C ALA A 671 -29.84 -40.99 -7.60
N ASN A 672 -31.16 -40.68 -7.69
CA ASN A 672 -32.26 -41.31 -6.95
C ASN A 672 -32.19 -41.20 -5.40
N LYS A 673 -31.49 -40.15 -4.85
CA LYS A 673 -31.56 -39.87 -3.41
C LYS A 673 -32.62 -38.80 -3.15
N ASN A 674 -33.46 -39.06 -2.14
CA ASN A 674 -34.52 -38.16 -1.75
C ASN A 674 -34.37 -37.86 -0.24
N TYR A 675 -33.69 -36.75 0.07
CA TYR A 675 -33.42 -36.32 1.43
C TYR A 675 -34.53 -35.37 1.91
N GLY A 676 -35.02 -35.59 3.15
CA GLY A 676 -35.99 -34.72 3.79
C GLY A 676 -35.37 -33.55 4.53
N PHE A 677 -34.77 -32.60 3.83
CA PHE A 677 -34.07 -31.46 4.42
C PHE A 677 -34.97 -30.60 5.33
N MET A 678 -36.21 -30.35 4.90
CA MET A 678 -37.14 -29.49 5.67
C MET A 678 -37.71 -30.19 6.91
N SER A 679 -37.79 -31.51 6.90
CA SER A 679 -38.24 -32.27 8.06
C SER A 679 -37.30 -32.09 9.26
N ASN A 680 -36.00 -31.92 8.98
CA ASN A 680 -34.94 -31.82 9.98
C ASN A 680 -34.44 -30.38 10.16
N CYS A 681 -35.15 -29.36 9.66
CA CYS A 681 -34.70 -27.96 9.71
C CYS A 681 -34.39 -27.46 11.13
N LYS A 682 -35.16 -27.92 12.15
CA LYS A 682 -34.89 -27.57 13.55
C LYS A 682 -33.52 -28.06 14.03
N ILE A 683 -33.14 -29.29 13.63
CA ILE A 683 -31.85 -29.87 13.97
C ILE A 683 -30.73 -29.09 13.29
N SER A 684 -30.89 -28.70 12.03
CA SER A 684 -29.97 -27.88 11.30
C SER A 684 -29.71 -26.54 12.00
N PHE A 685 -30.80 -25.86 12.43
CA PHE A 685 -30.65 -24.59 13.16
C PHE A 685 -29.96 -24.77 14.53
N ILE A 686 -30.17 -25.87 15.23
CA ILE A 686 -29.52 -26.17 16.50
C ILE A 686 -28.02 -26.40 16.26
N ILE A 687 -27.64 -27.20 15.27
CA ILE A 687 -26.24 -27.50 14.96
C ILE A 687 -25.50 -26.23 14.56
N PHE A 688 -26.04 -25.46 13.60
CA PHE A 688 -25.39 -24.21 13.18
C PHE A 688 -25.40 -23.16 14.30
N GLY A 689 -26.47 -23.10 15.11
CA GLY A 689 -26.52 -22.25 16.28
C GLY A 689 -25.43 -22.60 17.31
N ALA A 690 -25.20 -23.87 17.56
CA ALA A 690 -24.13 -24.32 18.42
C ALA A 690 -22.74 -23.97 17.86
N VAL A 691 -22.50 -24.18 16.56
CA VAL A 691 -21.26 -23.78 15.89
C VAL A 691 -21.04 -22.27 16.02
N ILE A 692 -22.04 -21.45 15.74
CA ILE A 692 -21.97 -19.99 15.85
C ILE A 692 -21.64 -19.58 17.29
N LEU A 693 -22.27 -20.17 18.29
CA LEU A 693 -22.02 -19.90 19.71
C LEU A 693 -20.55 -20.22 20.09
N VAL A 694 -20.03 -21.35 19.63
CA VAL A 694 -18.60 -21.71 19.84
C VAL A 694 -17.69 -20.69 19.16
N MET A 695 -17.99 -20.28 17.92
CA MET A 695 -17.19 -19.30 17.19
C MET A 695 -17.21 -17.91 17.84
N ILE A 696 -18.37 -17.47 18.29
CA ILE A 696 -18.53 -16.21 19.02
C ILE A 696 -17.83 -16.31 20.39
N GLY A 697 -17.98 -17.42 21.12
CA GLY A 697 -17.28 -17.65 22.37
C GLY A 697 -15.75 -17.59 22.20
N SER A 698 -15.22 -18.27 21.17
CA SER A 698 -13.78 -18.20 20.83
C SER A 698 -13.32 -16.76 20.54
N PHE A 699 -14.14 -16.00 19.81
CA PHE A 699 -13.82 -14.60 19.50
C PHE A 699 -13.70 -13.72 20.75
N PHE A 700 -14.56 -13.93 21.76
CA PHE A 700 -14.50 -13.17 23.02
C PHE A 700 -13.40 -13.62 23.95
N GLU A 701 -13.08 -14.92 24.00
CA GLU A 701 -12.03 -15.45 24.89
C GLU A 701 -10.62 -15.29 24.32
N ARG A 702 -10.43 -15.59 23.03
CA ARG A 702 -9.11 -15.65 22.40
C ARG A 702 -8.82 -14.41 21.52
N GLY A 703 -9.87 -13.69 21.08
CA GLY A 703 -9.73 -12.60 20.13
C GLY A 703 -9.27 -13.05 18.75
N LEU A 704 -8.71 -12.12 18.00
CA LEU A 704 -8.11 -12.34 16.68
C LEU A 704 -6.64 -11.96 16.74
N SER A 705 -5.79 -12.72 16.06
CA SER A 705 -4.42 -12.31 15.79
C SER A 705 -4.43 -11.20 14.72
N LYS A 706 -4.33 -9.95 15.18
CA LYS A 706 -4.41 -8.77 14.30
C LYS A 706 -3.03 -8.45 13.73
N GLY A 707 -2.93 -8.34 12.43
CA GLY A 707 -1.76 -7.84 11.74
C GLY A 707 -1.54 -6.33 11.94
N ILE A 708 -0.39 -5.84 11.49
CA ILE A 708 -0.04 -4.40 11.59
C ILE A 708 -0.99 -3.51 10.79
N ASP A 709 -1.68 -4.04 9.78
CA ASP A 709 -2.72 -3.32 9.03
C ASP A 709 -3.87 -2.82 9.92
N PHE A 710 -4.12 -3.50 11.04
CA PHE A 710 -5.20 -3.18 11.99
C PHE A 710 -4.71 -2.57 13.30
N THR A 711 -3.45 -2.81 13.66
CA THR A 711 -2.87 -2.33 14.93
C THR A 711 -1.93 -1.14 14.74
N GLY A 712 -1.44 -0.93 13.53
CA GLY A 712 -0.26 -0.14 13.28
C GLY A 712 1.01 -0.86 13.76
N GLY A 713 2.13 -0.58 13.15
CA GLY A 713 3.40 -1.21 13.51
C GLY A 713 4.37 -1.37 12.34
N ARG A 714 5.43 -2.12 12.60
CA ARG A 714 6.44 -2.50 11.62
C ARG A 714 6.58 -4.01 11.59
N ASN A 715 6.65 -4.57 10.40
CA ASN A 715 7.00 -5.96 10.14
C ASN A 715 8.33 -6.02 9.39
N TYR A 716 9.22 -6.89 9.83
CA TYR A 716 10.45 -7.22 9.13
C TYR A 716 10.46 -8.71 8.86
N VAL A 717 10.65 -9.08 7.60
CA VAL A 717 10.87 -10.48 7.22
C VAL A 717 12.38 -10.69 7.13
N VAL A 718 12.89 -11.54 8.02
CA VAL A 718 14.31 -11.86 8.11
C VAL A 718 14.52 -13.31 7.70
N VAL A 719 15.44 -13.55 6.78
CA VAL A 719 15.89 -14.89 6.44
C VAL A 719 17.12 -15.21 7.28
N LEU A 720 17.08 -16.28 8.02
CA LEU A 720 18.13 -16.76 8.91
C LEU A 720 18.90 -17.92 8.25
N GLU A 721 20.11 -18.13 8.68
CA GLU A 721 20.96 -19.20 8.14
C GLU A 721 20.53 -20.58 8.66
N LYS A 722 20.04 -20.64 9.90
CA LYS A 722 19.61 -21.84 10.61
C LYS A 722 18.10 -21.81 10.86
N GLN A 723 17.52 -22.97 11.09
CA GLN A 723 16.17 -23.09 11.63
C GLN A 723 16.15 -22.56 13.06
N VAL A 724 15.19 -21.71 13.37
CA VAL A 724 15.05 -21.06 14.67
C VAL A 724 13.59 -21.06 15.08
N GLU A 725 13.33 -21.32 16.34
CA GLU A 725 11.99 -21.17 16.90
C GLU A 725 11.65 -19.69 17.13
N PRO A 726 10.45 -19.22 16.77
CA PRO A 726 10.04 -17.83 16.93
C PRO A 726 10.21 -17.27 18.34
N GLU A 727 10.03 -18.12 19.36
CA GLU A 727 10.19 -17.74 20.76
C GLU A 727 11.63 -17.34 21.10
N GLN A 728 12.63 -17.99 20.49
CA GLN A 728 14.04 -17.64 20.67
C GLN A 728 14.33 -16.25 20.12
N VAL A 729 13.75 -15.91 18.95
CA VAL A 729 13.88 -14.58 18.34
C VAL A 729 13.19 -13.52 19.21
N THR A 730 11.98 -13.83 19.69
CA THR A 730 11.24 -12.92 20.57
C THR A 730 11.98 -12.67 21.88
N ALA A 731 12.54 -13.73 22.49
CA ALA A 731 13.31 -13.63 23.72
C ALA A 731 14.58 -12.78 23.56
N ALA A 732 15.27 -12.91 22.42
CA ALA A 732 16.47 -12.14 22.12
C ALA A 732 16.18 -10.65 21.90
N LEU A 733 15.03 -10.32 21.32
CA LEU A 733 14.68 -8.95 20.92
C LEU A 733 13.93 -8.17 22.00
N ARG A 734 13.00 -8.79 22.73
CA ARG A 734 12.14 -8.13 23.72
C ARG A 734 12.87 -7.22 24.71
N PRO A 735 14.04 -7.57 25.29
CA PRO A 735 14.75 -6.69 26.22
C PRO A 735 15.26 -5.38 25.57
N LEU A 736 15.51 -5.39 24.26
CA LEU A 736 16.09 -4.26 23.53
C LEU A 736 15.05 -3.23 23.06
N PHE A 737 13.77 -3.59 23.07
CA PHE A 737 12.69 -2.73 22.60
C PHE A 737 11.97 -1.93 23.70
N ASN A 738 12.59 -1.82 24.89
CA ASN A 738 12.11 -0.95 25.99
C ASN A 738 10.62 -1.11 26.33
N GLY A 739 10.10 -2.33 26.36
CA GLY A 739 8.71 -2.63 26.71
C GLY A 739 7.72 -2.54 25.54
N ALA A 740 8.15 -2.21 24.32
CA ALA A 740 7.31 -2.34 23.15
C ALA A 740 7.02 -3.80 22.81
N ASN A 741 5.85 -4.06 22.23
CA ASN A 741 5.51 -5.40 21.77
C ASN A 741 6.44 -5.85 20.65
N VAL A 742 7.01 -7.05 20.82
CA VAL A 742 7.77 -7.74 19.80
C VAL A 742 7.20 -9.14 19.66
N ASN A 743 6.79 -9.48 18.47
CA ASN A 743 6.28 -10.80 18.14
C ASN A 743 7.06 -11.37 16.94
N ALA A 744 7.49 -12.60 17.02
CA ALA A 744 8.13 -13.31 15.93
C ALA A 744 7.22 -14.46 15.47
N LEU A 745 7.13 -14.67 14.16
CA LEU A 745 6.34 -15.71 13.54
C LEU A 745 7.16 -16.38 12.44
N ALA A 746 7.24 -17.71 12.44
CA ALA A 746 7.86 -18.42 11.33
C ALA A 746 7.02 -18.31 10.06
N LEU A 747 7.66 -17.99 8.96
CA LEU A 747 7.08 -18.01 7.63
C LEU A 747 7.62 -19.23 6.88
N GLY A 748 6.71 -20.12 6.50
CA GLY A 748 7.10 -21.36 5.82
C GLY A 748 7.44 -22.52 6.77
N THR A 749 7.68 -23.67 6.14
CA THR A 749 8.01 -24.93 6.84
C THR A 749 9.50 -25.14 7.04
N ASP A 750 10.34 -24.23 6.51
CA ASP A 750 11.79 -24.30 6.58
C ASP A 750 12.36 -23.80 7.93
N GLY A 751 11.55 -23.05 8.70
CA GLY A 751 11.95 -22.46 9.98
C GLY A 751 13.11 -21.44 9.89
N LYS A 752 13.47 -21.03 8.66
CA LYS A 752 14.56 -20.08 8.41
C LYS A 752 14.06 -18.66 8.15
N THR A 753 12.85 -18.52 7.69
CA THR A 753 12.23 -17.23 7.41
C THR A 753 11.33 -16.85 8.57
N ILE A 754 11.62 -15.73 9.22
CA ILE A 754 10.88 -15.24 10.38
C ILE A 754 10.39 -13.83 10.13
N ARG A 755 9.11 -13.59 10.38
CA ARG A 755 8.53 -12.26 10.43
C ARG A 755 8.57 -11.75 11.86
N ILE A 756 9.16 -10.58 12.04
CA ILE A 756 9.29 -9.89 13.32
C ILE A 756 8.42 -8.63 13.27
N SER A 757 7.43 -8.58 14.15
CA SER A 757 6.47 -7.47 14.24
C SER A 757 6.75 -6.65 15.49
N THR A 758 6.73 -5.30 15.40
CA THR A 758 6.88 -4.41 16.55
C THR A 758 6.10 -3.12 16.37
N ASN A 759 5.62 -2.55 17.48
CA ASN A 759 4.98 -1.23 17.52
C ASN A 759 5.90 -0.15 18.13
N TYR A 760 7.21 -0.39 18.19
CA TYR A 760 8.18 0.53 18.80
C TYR A 760 8.12 1.91 18.15
N LYS A 761 7.86 2.95 18.96
CA LYS A 761 7.77 4.38 18.55
C LYS A 761 7.00 4.62 17.24
N ILE A 762 5.94 3.86 16.99
CA ILE A 762 5.19 3.95 15.72
C ILE A 762 4.44 5.28 15.56
N GLU A 763 4.15 5.97 16.66
CA GLU A 763 3.47 7.27 16.67
C GLU A 763 4.37 8.41 16.15
N SER A 764 5.67 8.19 16.09
CA SER A 764 6.61 9.21 15.63
C SER A 764 6.91 9.06 14.13
N ASN A 765 6.73 10.14 13.39
CA ASN A 765 7.00 10.20 11.95
C ASN A 765 8.48 10.47 11.61
N ASN A 766 9.40 10.34 12.57
CA ASN A 766 10.83 10.55 12.34
C ASN A 766 11.45 9.38 11.58
N PRO A 767 12.00 9.56 10.36
CA PRO A 767 12.64 8.51 9.57
C PRO A 767 13.85 7.85 10.25
N ALA A 768 14.50 8.56 11.17
CA ALA A 768 15.65 8.01 11.92
C ALA A 768 15.26 6.81 12.81
N ILE A 769 13.97 6.67 13.17
CA ILE A 769 13.50 5.57 13.99
C ILE A 769 13.52 4.25 13.22
N ASP A 770 13.26 4.26 11.93
CA ASP A 770 13.30 3.05 11.12
C ASP A 770 14.72 2.47 11.12
N ASN A 771 15.75 3.32 10.96
CA ASN A 771 17.14 2.95 11.11
C ASN A 771 17.49 2.51 12.56
N GLU A 772 16.90 3.14 13.58
CA GLU A 772 17.05 2.74 14.98
C GLU A 772 16.55 1.31 15.21
N VAL A 773 15.35 0.99 14.70
CA VAL A 773 14.73 -0.35 14.81
C VAL A 773 15.58 -1.40 14.10
N GLU A 774 16.04 -1.16 12.89
CA GLU A 774 16.89 -2.08 12.13
C GLU A 774 18.22 -2.34 12.84
N ASN A 775 18.81 -1.30 13.45
CA ASN A 775 19.99 -1.44 14.29
C ASN A 775 19.73 -2.28 15.56
N ILE A 776 18.56 -2.13 16.18
CA ILE A 776 18.16 -2.94 17.33
C ILE A 776 17.97 -4.40 16.91
N LEU A 777 17.30 -4.64 15.78
CA LEU A 777 17.13 -5.99 15.23
C LEU A 777 18.48 -6.66 14.96
N TYR A 778 19.38 -5.96 14.27
CA TYR A 778 20.72 -6.47 14.02
C TYR A 778 21.47 -6.82 15.31
N LYS A 779 21.48 -5.90 16.28
CA LYS A 779 22.17 -6.12 17.57
C LYS A 779 21.60 -7.31 18.33
N GLY A 780 20.28 -7.44 18.36
CA GLY A 780 19.62 -8.52 19.07
C GLY A 780 19.83 -9.88 18.41
N LEU A 781 19.67 -9.96 17.09
CA LEU A 781 19.86 -11.21 16.35
C LEU A 781 21.32 -11.63 16.26
N HIS A 782 22.25 -10.68 16.06
CA HIS A 782 23.68 -10.94 16.05
C HIS A 782 24.18 -11.34 17.43
N GLY A 783 23.71 -10.66 18.49
CA GLY A 783 24.04 -11.01 19.88
C GLY A 783 23.56 -12.42 20.30
N ALA A 784 22.48 -12.88 19.70
CA ALA A 784 21.95 -14.25 19.89
C ALA A 784 22.57 -15.29 18.92
N ASN A 785 23.57 -14.92 18.11
CA ASN A 785 24.19 -15.75 17.07
C ASN A 785 23.21 -16.31 16.03
N LEU A 786 22.10 -15.59 15.79
CA LEU A 786 21.09 -15.92 14.78
C LEU A 786 21.42 -15.31 13.42
N VAL A 787 22.17 -14.21 13.42
CA VAL A 787 22.69 -13.51 12.25
C VAL A 787 24.20 -13.42 12.37
N THR A 788 24.91 -13.76 11.28
CA THR A 788 26.38 -13.79 11.22
C THR A 788 26.96 -12.67 10.36
N GLN A 789 26.16 -11.77 9.83
CA GLN A 789 26.58 -10.61 9.05
C GLN A 789 27.54 -9.71 9.84
N SER A 790 28.58 -9.19 9.17
CA SER A 790 29.58 -8.34 9.79
C SER A 790 29.17 -6.88 9.97
N SER A 791 28.15 -6.42 9.25
CA SER A 791 27.67 -5.04 9.31
C SER A 791 26.16 -4.94 9.22
N VAL A 792 25.62 -3.83 9.72
CA VAL A 792 24.18 -3.51 9.63
C VAL A 792 23.77 -3.31 8.17
N GLU A 793 24.64 -2.72 7.36
CA GLU A 793 24.39 -2.48 5.94
C GLU A 793 24.24 -3.81 5.17
N ALA A 794 25.06 -4.81 5.48
CA ALA A 794 24.93 -6.14 4.89
C ALA A 794 23.63 -6.85 5.37
N PHE A 795 23.24 -6.66 6.63
CA PHE A 795 21.99 -7.20 7.17
C PHE A 795 20.74 -6.55 6.55
N LYS A 796 20.81 -5.28 6.18
CA LYS A 796 19.73 -4.55 5.49
C LYS A 796 19.62 -4.90 4.01
N ASN A 797 20.65 -5.46 3.41
CA ASN A 797 20.66 -5.75 1.98
C ASN A 797 19.89 -7.05 1.69
N PRO A 798 18.73 -6.97 1.00
CA PRO A 798 17.89 -8.14 0.72
C PRO A 798 18.54 -9.14 -0.26
N ASP A 799 19.58 -8.74 -0.99
CA ASP A 799 20.29 -9.60 -1.94
C ASP A 799 21.36 -10.48 -1.25
N VAL A 800 21.78 -10.09 -0.06
CA VAL A 800 22.83 -10.80 0.72
C VAL A 800 22.14 -11.72 1.73
N ARG A 801 21.81 -12.95 1.33
CA ARG A 801 21.15 -13.94 2.21
C ARG A 801 22.08 -14.71 3.13
N ALA A 802 23.34 -14.89 2.71
CA ALA A 802 24.33 -15.60 3.50
C ALA A 802 24.63 -14.82 4.79
N GLY A 803 24.49 -15.47 5.95
CA GLY A 803 24.64 -14.81 7.24
C GLY A 803 23.41 -14.14 7.82
N GLY A 804 22.31 -14.16 7.10
CA GLY A 804 21.01 -13.59 7.51
C GLY A 804 20.80 -12.14 7.08
N SER A 805 19.61 -11.82 6.53
CA SER A 805 19.28 -10.46 6.08
C SER A 805 17.78 -10.16 6.13
N ILE A 806 17.44 -8.87 6.16
CA ILE A 806 16.08 -8.37 5.98
C ILE A 806 15.74 -8.47 4.49
N VAL A 807 14.73 -9.27 4.16
CA VAL A 807 14.27 -9.47 2.77
C VAL A 807 13.00 -8.66 2.45
N SER A 808 12.26 -8.25 3.47
CA SER A 808 11.09 -7.38 3.33
C SER A 808 10.87 -6.58 4.60
N SER A 809 10.37 -5.37 4.44
CA SER A 809 9.91 -4.54 5.56
C SER A 809 8.59 -3.87 5.20
N THR A 810 7.69 -3.80 6.19
CA THR A 810 6.39 -3.13 6.06
C THR A 810 6.16 -2.25 7.28
N LYS A 811 5.71 -1.02 7.06
CA LYS A 811 5.35 -0.07 8.11
C LYS A 811 3.94 0.44 7.85
N VAL A 812 3.12 0.44 8.87
CA VAL A 812 1.75 0.98 8.83
C VAL A 812 1.56 1.92 10.00
N GLY A 813 1.27 3.18 9.69
CA GLY A 813 0.97 4.19 10.71
C GLY A 813 -0.36 3.94 11.42
N PRO A 814 -0.53 4.40 12.68
CA PRO A 814 -1.76 4.16 13.47
C PRO A 814 -3.02 4.74 12.83
N ALA A 815 -2.93 5.89 12.18
CA ALA A 815 -4.05 6.52 11.47
C ALA A 815 -4.53 5.64 10.30
N VAL A 816 -3.58 5.14 9.48
CA VAL A 816 -3.89 4.24 8.36
C VAL A 816 -4.51 2.94 8.85
N ALA A 817 -4.00 2.36 9.94
CA ALA A 817 -4.55 1.13 10.51
C ALA A 817 -6.00 1.30 10.98
N LYS A 818 -6.34 2.45 11.56
CA LYS A 818 -7.74 2.79 11.92
C LYS A 818 -8.62 2.89 10.67
N ASP A 819 -8.17 3.58 9.64
CA ASP A 819 -8.92 3.75 8.39
C ASP A 819 -9.18 2.41 7.70
N ILE A 820 -8.17 1.53 7.66
CA ILE A 820 -8.32 0.17 7.13
C ILE A 820 -9.36 -0.61 7.95
N THR A 821 -9.31 -0.51 9.28
CA THR A 821 -10.26 -1.19 10.17
C THR A 821 -11.70 -0.74 9.91
N HIS A 822 -11.94 0.57 9.84
CA HIS A 822 -13.27 1.09 9.56
C HIS A 822 -13.75 0.75 8.15
N GLY A 823 -12.88 0.90 7.16
CA GLY A 823 -13.17 0.52 5.77
C GLY A 823 -13.55 -0.95 5.63
N ALA A 824 -12.85 -1.83 6.33
CA ALA A 824 -13.13 -3.27 6.36
C ALA A 824 -14.52 -3.58 6.91
N ILE A 825 -14.88 -3.00 8.05
CA ILE A 825 -16.20 -3.21 8.65
C ILE A 825 -17.31 -2.67 7.73
N ILE A 826 -17.15 -1.45 7.24
CA ILE A 826 -18.13 -0.81 6.36
C ILE A 826 -18.30 -1.60 5.06
N SER A 827 -17.21 -2.10 4.44
CA SER A 827 -17.28 -2.85 3.19
C SER A 827 -18.10 -4.14 3.32
N VAL A 828 -17.98 -4.86 4.44
CA VAL A 828 -18.77 -6.08 4.70
C VAL A 828 -20.26 -5.73 4.85
N PHE A 829 -20.59 -4.67 5.58
CA PHE A 829 -22.00 -4.23 5.71
C PHE A 829 -22.58 -3.77 4.37
N ILE A 830 -21.83 -3.00 3.58
CA ILE A 830 -22.27 -2.56 2.25
C ILE A 830 -22.46 -3.77 1.33
N ALA A 831 -21.57 -4.76 1.36
CA ALA A 831 -21.69 -5.97 0.57
C ALA A 831 -22.97 -6.75 0.92
N LEU A 832 -23.24 -6.98 2.20
CA LEU A 832 -24.46 -7.66 2.64
C LEU A 832 -25.74 -6.87 2.27
N ALA A 833 -25.71 -5.55 2.41
CA ALA A 833 -26.85 -4.69 2.05
C ALA A 833 -27.09 -4.65 0.53
N ALA A 834 -26.02 -4.55 -0.28
CA ALA A 834 -26.12 -4.56 -1.73
C ALA A 834 -26.66 -5.89 -2.25
N ILE A 835 -26.17 -7.00 -1.70
CA ILE A 835 -26.66 -8.35 -2.04
C ILE A 835 -28.11 -8.53 -1.61
N PHE A 836 -28.46 -8.09 -0.40
CA PHE A 836 -29.86 -8.12 0.06
C PHE A 836 -30.79 -7.39 -0.90
N LEU A 837 -30.41 -6.17 -1.29
CA LEU A 837 -31.19 -5.35 -2.21
C LEU A 837 -31.28 -5.99 -3.60
N TYR A 838 -30.17 -6.52 -4.10
CA TYR A 838 -30.15 -7.22 -5.39
C TYR A 838 -31.11 -8.42 -5.40
N ILE A 839 -31.07 -9.29 -4.38
CA ILE A 839 -31.95 -10.46 -4.29
C ILE A 839 -33.40 -10.03 -4.13
N LEU A 840 -33.66 -8.96 -3.37
CA LEU A 840 -35.01 -8.42 -3.20
C LEU A 840 -35.61 -7.96 -4.54
N ILE A 841 -34.85 -7.24 -5.34
CA ILE A 841 -35.26 -6.77 -6.67
C ILE A 841 -35.44 -7.96 -7.62
N ARG A 842 -34.52 -8.91 -7.59
CA ARG A 842 -34.45 -10.05 -8.52
C ARG A 842 -35.55 -11.08 -8.29
N PHE A 843 -35.80 -11.47 -7.04
CA PHE A 843 -36.78 -12.50 -6.69
C PHE A 843 -38.12 -11.92 -6.24
N ARG A 844 -38.19 -10.63 -5.95
CA ARG A 844 -39.37 -9.93 -5.44
C ARG A 844 -40.03 -10.64 -4.23
N ASN A 845 -39.19 -11.30 -3.43
CA ASN A 845 -39.61 -12.06 -2.26
C ASN A 845 -38.68 -11.82 -1.08
N VAL A 846 -39.18 -11.19 -0.05
CA VAL A 846 -38.45 -10.83 1.16
C VAL A 846 -37.89 -12.07 1.87
N ALA A 847 -38.58 -13.23 1.81
CA ALA A 847 -38.16 -14.47 2.45
C ALA A 847 -36.81 -14.97 1.87
N PHE A 848 -36.65 -14.89 0.56
CA PHE A 848 -35.39 -15.28 -0.11
C PHE A 848 -34.26 -14.31 0.21
N SER A 849 -34.52 -13.00 0.27
CA SER A 849 -33.53 -11.97 0.60
C SER A 849 -33.04 -12.13 2.03
N PHE A 850 -33.94 -12.27 3.00
CA PHE A 850 -33.52 -12.49 4.40
C PHE A 850 -32.85 -13.84 4.58
N GLY A 851 -33.37 -14.91 3.97
CA GLY A 851 -32.76 -16.24 4.07
C GLY A 851 -31.33 -16.28 3.56
N SER A 852 -31.04 -15.64 2.41
CA SER A 852 -29.71 -15.57 1.85
C SER A 852 -28.78 -14.66 2.67
N THR A 853 -29.22 -13.45 3.02
CA THR A 853 -28.34 -12.49 3.72
C THR A 853 -27.94 -12.97 5.11
N ILE A 854 -28.87 -13.55 5.86
CA ILE A 854 -28.56 -14.13 7.18
C ILE A 854 -27.59 -15.30 7.03
N ALA A 855 -27.79 -16.17 6.04
CA ALA A 855 -26.87 -17.27 5.79
C ALA A 855 -25.46 -16.76 5.40
N LEU A 856 -25.33 -15.69 4.59
CA LEU A 856 -24.05 -15.06 4.27
C LEU A 856 -23.36 -14.46 5.50
N ALA A 857 -24.11 -13.79 6.35
CA ALA A 857 -23.58 -13.25 7.60
C ALA A 857 -23.06 -14.38 8.52
N ILE A 858 -23.77 -15.51 8.55
CA ILE A 858 -23.35 -16.72 9.28
C ILE A 858 -22.06 -17.29 8.68
N ASP A 859 -21.96 -17.38 7.35
CA ASP A 859 -20.78 -17.88 6.67
C ASP A 859 -19.55 -17.04 7.01
N ALA A 860 -19.67 -15.72 6.94
CA ALA A 860 -18.63 -14.79 7.34
C ALA A 860 -18.24 -14.95 8.83
N THR A 861 -19.23 -15.06 9.72
CA THR A 861 -19.01 -15.24 11.16
C THR A 861 -18.28 -16.55 11.46
N ILE A 862 -18.61 -17.63 10.77
CA ILE A 862 -17.95 -18.92 10.91
C ILE A 862 -16.47 -18.83 10.50
N VAL A 863 -16.18 -18.21 9.35
CA VAL A 863 -14.77 -18.04 8.90
C VAL A 863 -13.98 -17.20 9.89
N ILE A 864 -14.52 -16.07 10.37
CA ILE A 864 -13.89 -15.23 11.39
C ILE A 864 -13.67 -16.04 12.70
N GLY A 865 -14.65 -16.84 13.09
CA GLY A 865 -14.57 -17.68 14.28
C GLY A 865 -13.50 -18.77 14.17
N PHE A 866 -13.32 -19.39 13.01
CA PHE A 866 -12.23 -20.34 12.78
C PHE A 866 -10.85 -19.69 12.87
N PHE A 867 -10.69 -18.47 12.39
CA PHE A 867 -9.46 -17.70 12.56
C PHE A 867 -9.19 -17.43 14.04
N SER A 868 -10.20 -17.03 14.80
CA SER A 868 -10.09 -16.88 16.25
C SER A 868 -9.78 -18.18 17.00
N LEU A 869 -10.33 -19.30 16.54
CA LEU A 869 -10.16 -20.59 17.21
C LEU A 869 -8.79 -21.23 16.95
N LEU A 870 -8.27 -21.08 15.72
CA LEU A 870 -7.15 -21.88 15.23
C LEU A 870 -5.82 -21.12 15.15
N TRP A 871 -5.77 -19.79 15.31
CA TRP A 871 -4.56 -19.02 15.06
C TRP A 871 -3.32 -19.47 15.85
N ASP A 872 -3.51 -20.12 16.99
CA ASP A 872 -2.46 -20.62 17.87
C ASP A 872 -2.14 -22.12 17.66
N PHE A 873 -2.98 -22.85 16.92
CA PHE A 873 -2.84 -24.30 16.76
C PHE A 873 -2.26 -24.75 15.43
N VAL A 874 -2.36 -23.90 14.39
CA VAL A 874 -1.92 -24.27 13.05
C VAL A 874 -0.49 -23.79 12.78
N PRO A 875 0.30 -24.53 11.99
CA PRO A 875 1.69 -24.21 11.71
C PRO A 875 1.87 -23.12 10.65
N PHE A 876 0.85 -22.33 10.35
CA PHE A 876 0.89 -21.23 9.41
C PHE A 876 0.13 -20.02 9.98
N SER A 877 0.45 -18.82 9.47
CA SER A 877 -0.14 -17.58 9.98
C SER A 877 -1.62 -17.49 9.68
N LEU A 878 -2.46 -17.28 10.70
CA LEU A 878 -3.85 -16.88 10.60
C LEU A 878 -4.04 -15.44 11.11
N GLU A 879 -3.09 -14.55 10.80
CA GLU A 879 -3.27 -13.13 11.08
C GLU A 879 -4.38 -12.55 10.24
N VAL A 880 -5.16 -11.70 10.86
CA VAL A 880 -6.17 -10.88 10.19
C VAL A 880 -5.44 -9.66 9.63
N ASP A 881 -5.31 -9.62 8.33
CA ASP A 881 -4.73 -8.56 7.52
C ASP A 881 -5.74 -8.07 6.47
N GLN A 882 -5.33 -7.17 5.59
CA GLN A 882 -6.19 -6.73 4.50
C GLN A 882 -6.59 -7.88 3.57
N THR A 883 -5.73 -8.88 3.35
CA THR A 883 -6.02 -10.01 2.46
C THR A 883 -7.13 -10.90 3.03
N PHE A 884 -7.21 -11.02 4.36
CA PHE A 884 -8.32 -11.69 5.03
C PHE A 884 -9.67 -11.00 4.77
N ILE A 885 -9.72 -9.66 4.79
CA ILE A 885 -10.94 -8.95 4.44
C ILE A 885 -11.35 -9.21 2.99
N GLY A 886 -10.36 -9.25 2.09
CA GLY A 886 -10.56 -9.67 0.71
C GLY A 886 -11.18 -11.08 0.61
N ALA A 887 -10.69 -12.02 1.42
CA ALA A 887 -11.23 -13.37 1.49
C ALA A 887 -12.69 -13.38 2.00
N ILE A 888 -13.02 -12.67 3.08
CA ILE A 888 -14.40 -12.59 3.62
C ILE A 888 -15.37 -12.03 2.57
N LEU A 889 -15.04 -10.92 1.91
CA LEU A 889 -15.88 -10.35 0.86
C LEU A 889 -16.04 -11.31 -0.32
N THR A 890 -14.98 -12.01 -0.69
CA THR A 890 -15.01 -13.01 -1.76
C THR A 890 -15.85 -14.22 -1.37
N VAL A 891 -15.77 -14.68 -0.12
CA VAL A 891 -16.63 -15.76 0.42
C VAL A 891 -18.10 -15.35 0.34
N ILE A 892 -18.45 -14.13 0.73
CA ILE A 892 -19.81 -13.60 0.62
C ILE A 892 -20.27 -13.62 -0.85
N GLY A 893 -19.42 -13.17 -1.78
CA GLY A 893 -19.70 -13.14 -3.22
C GLY A 893 -19.82 -14.53 -3.86
N TYR A 894 -19.04 -15.50 -3.41
CA TYR A 894 -19.10 -16.88 -3.88
C TYR A 894 -20.29 -17.63 -3.27
N SER A 895 -20.48 -17.52 -1.97
CA SER A 895 -21.51 -18.26 -1.25
C SER A 895 -22.93 -17.87 -1.68
N ILE A 896 -23.15 -16.65 -2.14
CA ILE A 896 -24.44 -16.24 -2.68
C ILE A 896 -24.82 -16.98 -3.97
N ASN A 897 -23.84 -17.42 -4.77
CA ASN A 897 -24.05 -18.13 -6.01
C ASN A 897 -24.91 -19.39 -5.81
N ASP A 898 -24.53 -20.26 -4.87
CA ASP A 898 -25.27 -21.47 -4.54
C ASP A 898 -26.69 -21.15 -4.06
N LYS A 899 -26.85 -20.12 -3.24
CA LYS A 899 -28.14 -19.68 -2.71
C LYS A 899 -29.09 -19.19 -3.80
N VAL A 900 -28.61 -18.40 -4.74
CA VAL A 900 -29.37 -17.87 -5.88
C VAL A 900 -29.90 -19.03 -6.72
N VAL A 901 -29.08 -20.03 -6.99
CA VAL A 901 -29.47 -21.19 -7.79
C VAL A 901 -30.54 -22.06 -7.12
N VAL A 902 -30.37 -22.31 -5.82
CA VAL A 902 -31.36 -23.04 -5.03
C VAL A 902 -32.68 -22.27 -5.02
N PHE A 903 -32.67 -20.96 -4.81
CA PHE A 903 -33.89 -20.14 -4.82
C PHE A 903 -34.51 -19.99 -6.21
N ASP A 904 -33.71 -19.96 -7.26
CA ASP A 904 -34.25 -19.98 -8.63
C ASP A 904 -35.03 -21.28 -8.90
N ARG A 905 -34.50 -22.44 -8.47
CA ARG A 905 -35.20 -23.73 -8.59
C ARG A 905 -36.43 -23.79 -7.72
N ILE A 906 -36.40 -23.28 -6.48
CA ILE A 906 -37.57 -23.20 -5.61
C ILE A 906 -38.63 -22.31 -6.27
N ARG A 907 -38.27 -21.17 -6.83
CA ARG A 907 -39.16 -20.27 -7.55
C ARG A 907 -39.80 -20.95 -8.78
N GLU A 908 -38.97 -21.66 -9.57
CA GLU A 908 -39.46 -22.45 -10.73
C GLU A 908 -40.48 -23.49 -10.29
N ASN A 909 -40.17 -24.27 -9.27
CA ASN A 909 -41.09 -25.31 -8.76
C ASN A 909 -42.36 -24.74 -8.11
N LEU A 910 -42.28 -23.56 -7.47
CA LEU A 910 -43.47 -22.84 -6.97
C LEU A 910 -44.43 -22.42 -8.10
N GLN A 911 -43.93 -22.13 -9.28
CA GLN A 911 -44.73 -21.79 -10.44
C GLN A 911 -45.34 -23.04 -11.12
N LEU A 912 -44.54 -24.12 -11.22
CA LEU A 912 -44.92 -25.35 -11.90
C LEU A 912 -45.87 -26.22 -11.06
N HIS A 913 -45.70 -26.26 -9.75
CA HIS A 913 -46.38 -27.18 -8.84
C HIS A 913 -47.20 -26.44 -7.76
N LYS A 914 -48.15 -25.62 -8.19
CA LYS A 914 -48.96 -24.74 -7.29
C LYS A 914 -49.76 -25.48 -6.22
N LYS A 915 -50.06 -26.81 -6.40
CA LYS A 915 -50.83 -27.64 -5.48
C LYS A 915 -49.99 -28.52 -4.55
N MET A 916 -48.66 -28.50 -4.71
CA MET A 916 -47.76 -29.31 -3.90
C MET A 916 -47.58 -28.66 -2.52
N ASP A 917 -47.46 -29.47 -1.49
CA ASP A 917 -47.15 -28.97 -0.15
C ASP A 917 -45.80 -28.25 -0.15
N LEU A 918 -45.72 -27.14 0.58
CA LEU A 918 -44.53 -26.27 0.61
C LEU A 918 -43.27 -27.03 1.07
N GLN A 919 -43.42 -27.92 2.07
CA GLN A 919 -42.34 -28.76 2.59
C GLN A 919 -41.83 -29.72 1.52
N GLU A 920 -42.75 -30.40 0.81
CA GLU A 920 -42.40 -31.34 -0.25
C GLU A 920 -41.75 -30.61 -1.44
N LEU A 921 -42.25 -29.44 -1.79
CA LEU A 921 -41.72 -28.60 -2.86
C LEU A 921 -40.27 -28.15 -2.57
N PHE A 922 -39.98 -27.67 -1.36
CA PHE A 922 -38.62 -27.28 -0.96
C PHE A 922 -37.67 -28.48 -0.96
N ASN A 923 -38.12 -29.64 -0.41
CA ASN A 923 -37.33 -30.86 -0.44
C ASN A 923 -37.00 -31.31 -1.86
N LYS A 924 -38.01 -31.29 -2.75
CA LYS A 924 -37.84 -31.61 -4.16
C LYS A 924 -36.83 -30.68 -4.84
N SER A 925 -36.97 -29.38 -4.65
CA SER A 925 -36.07 -28.37 -5.24
C SER A 925 -34.65 -28.53 -4.80
N LEU A 926 -34.42 -28.79 -3.51
CA LEU A 926 -33.08 -29.04 -2.96
C LEU A 926 -32.44 -30.31 -3.48
N ASN A 927 -33.21 -31.42 -3.56
CA ASN A 927 -32.69 -32.67 -4.12
C ASN A 927 -32.36 -32.56 -5.60
N GLU A 928 -33.13 -31.80 -6.38
CA GLU A 928 -32.87 -31.56 -7.81
C GLU A 928 -31.60 -30.72 -8.02
N THR A 929 -31.26 -29.81 -7.10
CA THR A 929 -30.06 -28.95 -7.20
C THR A 929 -28.82 -29.54 -6.52
N LEU A 930 -28.96 -30.57 -5.66
CA LEU A 930 -27.93 -31.09 -4.80
C LEU A 930 -26.66 -31.55 -5.54
N ALA A 931 -26.85 -32.40 -6.57
CA ALA A 931 -25.72 -32.92 -7.36
C ALA A 931 -24.92 -31.80 -8.03
N ARG A 932 -25.59 -30.77 -8.50
CA ARG A 932 -25.01 -29.60 -9.10
C ARG A 932 -24.24 -28.77 -8.08
N THR A 933 -24.87 -28.42 -6.97
CA THR A 933 -24.25 -27.62 -5.90
C THR A 933 -22.96 -28.28 -5.37
N ILE A 934 -22.98 -29.60 -5.21
CA ILE A 934 -21.78 -30.34 -4.81
C ILE A 934 -20.69 -30.29 -5.91
N ASN A 935 -21.06 -30.43 -7.18
CA ASN A 935 -20.09 -30.41 -8.28
C ASN A 935 -19.42 -29.06 -8.44
N THR A 936 -20.18 -27.95 -8.31
CA THR A 936 -19.66 -26.59 -8.39
C THR A 936 -18.73 -26.27 -7.21
N SER A 937 -19.15 -26.63 -6.01
CA SER A 937 -18.33 -26.43 -4.81
C SER A 937 -17.08 -27.29 -4.84
N LEU A 938 -17.16 -28.54 -5.34
CA LEU A 938 -16.02 -29.44 -5.43
C LEU A 938 -14.97 -28.94 -6.44
N SER A 939 -15.40 -28.42 -7.61
CA SER A 939 -14.48 -27.85 -8.59
C SER A 939 -13.68 -26.66 -8.02
N THR A 940 -14.36 -25.76 -7.31
CA THR A 940 -13.71 -24.61 -6.66
C THR A 940 -12.84 -25.03 -5.46
N LEU A 941 -13.30 -26.00 -4.67
CA LEU A 941 -12.54 -26.54 -3.55
C LEU A 941 -11.22 -27.19 -3.99
N ILE A 942 -11.21 -27.93 -5.09
CA ILE A 942 -9.99 -28.51 -5.68
C ILE A 942 -8.99 -27.41 -6.03
N VAL A 943 -9.44 -26.36 -6.66
CA VAL A 943 -8.61 -25.22 -7.05
C VAL A 943 -8.01 -24.54 -5.83
N LEU A 944 -8.83 -24.23 -4.83
CA LEU A 944 -8.40 -23.59 -3.58
C LEU A 944 -7.45 -24.46 -2.77
N LEU A 945 -7.67 -25.79 -2.76
CA LEU A 945 -6.77 -26.75 -2.12
C LEU A 945 -5.40 -26.75 -2.79
N CYS A 946 -5.33 -26.66 -4.11
CA CYS A 946 -4.06 -26.54 -4.82
C CYS A 946 -3.31 -25.25 -4.45
N ILE A 947 -4.01 -24.11 -4.35
CA ILE A 947 -3.40 -22.86 -3.91
C ILE A 947 -2.95 -22.97 -2.45
N PHE A 948 -3.74 -23.56 -1.58
CA PHE A 948 -3.40 -23.76 -0.18
C PHE A 948 -2.14 -24.62 0.00
N CYS A 949 -1.99 -25.70 -0.77
CA CYS A 949 -0.86 -26.61 -0.65
C CYS A 949 0.40 -26.10 -1.35
N PHE A 950 0.28 -25.44 -2.50
CA PHE A 950 1.40 -25.10 -3.38
C PHE A 950 1.61 -23.60 -3.59
N GLY A 951 0.69 -22.74 -3.17
CA GLY A 951 0.69 -21.30 -3.46
C GLY A 951 1.62 -20.44 -2.60
N GLY A 952 2.33 -21.03 -1.64
CA GLY A 952 3.22 -20.30 -0.75
C GLY A 952 2.51 -19.65 0.45
N GLU A 953 3.32 -19.14 1.40
CA GLU A 953 2.81 -18.61 2.67
C GLU A 953 1.91 -17.37 2.50
N SER A 954 2.24 -16.47 1.59
CA SER A 954 1.48 -15.23 1.39
C SER A 954 0.03 -15.46 0.93
N THR A 955 -0.27 -16.60 0.30
CA THR A 955 -1.61 -16.96 -0.16
C THR A 955 -2.30 -18.01 0.70
N ARG A 956 -1.59 -18.63 1.66
CA ARG A 956 -2.10 -19.76 2.45
C ARG A 956 -3.25 -19.37 3.35
N SER A 957 -3.11 -18.28 4.13
CA SER A 957 -4.16 -17.76 5.00
C SER A 957 -5.43 -17.39 4.21
N PHE A 958 -5.25 -16.67 3.09
CA PHE A 958 -6.34 -16.33 2.17
C PHE A 958 -7.05 -17.57 1.64
N SER A 959 -6.28 -18.55 1.14
CA SER A 959 -6.84 -19.79 0.58
C SER A 959 -7.57 -20.61 1.64
N PHE A 960 -7.07 -20.64 2.88
CA PHE A 960 -7.72 -21.30 4.01
C PHE A 960 -9.08 -20.65 4.33
N ALA A 961 -9.15 -19.33 4.41
CA ALA A 961 -10.41 -18.60 4.59
C ALA A 961 -11.42 -18.94 3.49
N MET A 962 -10.96 -18.96 2.25
CA MET A 962 -11.79 -19.32 1.09
C MET A 962 -12.27 -20.78 1.12
N LEU A 963 -11.40 -21.73 1.50
CA LEU A 963 -11.77 -23.15 1.65
C LEU A 963 -12.91 -23.30 2.67
N LEU A 964 -12.76 -22.70 3.85
CA LEU A 964 -13.81 -22.68 4.86
C LEU A 964 -15.10 -22.03 4.32
N GLY A 965 -14.95 -20.89 3.65
CA GLY A 965 -16.08 -20.16 3.06
C GLY A 965 -16.85 -20.98 2.03
N VAL A 966 -16.18 -21.71 1.15
CA VAL A 966 -16.83 -22.58 0.15
C VAL A 966 -17.54 -23.75 0.84
N ILE A 967 -16.89 -24.42 1.80
CA ILE A 967 -17.47 -25.56 2.52
C ILE A 967 -18.73 -25.10 3.28
N PHE A 968 -18.60 -24.10 4.14
CA PHE A 968 -19.72 -23.63 4.96
C PHE A 968 -20.78 -22.90 4.13
N GLY A 969 -20.39 -22.17 3.07
CA GLY A 969 -21.31 -21.53 2.14
C GLY A 969 -22.23 -22.51 1.43
N THR A 970 -21.68 -23.67 1.00
CA THR A 970 -22.46 -24.75 0.41
C THR A 970 -23.39 -25.39 1.42
N LEU A 971 -22.91 -25.67 2.63
CA LEU A 971 -23.73 -26.23 3.70
C LEU A 971 -24.84 -25.24 4.12
N SER A 972 -24.53 -23.97 4.27
CA SER A 972 -25.49 -22.96 4.68
C SER A 972 -26.59 -22.70 3.65
N SER A 973 -26.29 -22.89 2.35
CA SER A 973 -27.32 -22.76 1.30
C SER A 973 -28.45 -23.78 1.46
N ILE A 974 -28.09 -25.01 1.84
CA ILE A 974 -29.03 -26.14 2.01
C ILE A 974 -29.66 -26.14 3.39
N PHE A 975 -28.85 -25.92 4.45
CA PHE A 975 -29.28 -26.14 5.83
C PHE A 975 -29.68 -24.87 6.60
N ILE A 976 -29.41 -23.66 6.05
CA ILE A 976 -29.82 -22.39 6.66
C ILE A 976 -30.69 -21.57 5.72
N ALA A 977 -30.18 -21.21 4.52
CA ALA A 977 -30.85 -20.26 3.64
C ALA A 977 -32.21 -20.78 3.19
N ALA A 978 -32.28 -22.01 2.68
CA ALA A 978 -33.53 -22.63 2.21
C ALA A 978 -34.53 -22.91 3.36
N PRO A 979 -34.12 -23.49 4.51
CA PRO A 979 -35.03 -23.66 5.65
C PRO A 979 -35.49 -22.33 6.25
N LEU A 980 -34.67 -21.30 6.29
CA LEU A 980 -35.09 -19.99 6.79
C LEU A 980 -36.14 -19.35 5.86
N ALA A 981 -35.89 -19.40 4.56
CA ALA A 981 -36.88 -18.97 3.56
C ALA A 981 -38.21 -19.77 3.65
N TYR A 982 -38.12 -21.09 3.87
CA TYR A 982 -39.29 -21.95 4.09
C TYR A 982 -40.12 -21.49 5.30
N VAL A 983 -39.48 -21.24 6.44
CA VAL A 983 -40.18 -20.80 7.67
C VAL A 983 -40.83 -19.42 7.47
N ILE A 984 -40.14 -18.47 6.83
CA ILE A 984 -40.69 -17.11 6.60
C ILE A 984 -41.82 -17.17 5.61
N LEU A 985 -41.68 -17.91 4.51
CA LEU A 985 -42.74 -18.04 3.49
C LEU A 985 -43.96 -18.78 4.02
N GLY A 986 -43.76 -19.87 4.78
CA GLY A 986 -44.85 -20.61 5.42
C GLY A 986 -45.62 -19.77 6.44
N ARG A 987 -44.97 -18.91 7.20
CA ARG A 987 -45.63 -17.95 8.10
C ARG A 987 -46.46 -16.92 7.32
N LYS A 988 -45.97 -16.47 6.16
CA LYS A 988 -46.65 -15.50 5.32
C LYS A 988 -47.92 -16.11 4.72
N ILE A 989 -47.82 -17.32 4.16
CA ILE A 989 -48.98 -18.06 3.58
C ILE A 989 -50.05 -18.30 4.63
N LYS A 990 -49.68 -18.81 5.82
CA LYS A 990 -50.64 -19.02 6.93
C LYS A 990 -51.35 -17.74 7.38
N LYS A 991 -50.61 -16.59 7.36
CA LYS A 991 -51.22 -15.31 7.70
C LYS A 991 -52.18 -14.81 6.62
N GLU A 992 -51.89 -15.06 5.34
CA GLU A 992 -52.75 -14.73 4.22
C GLU A 992 -54.00 -15.62 4.22
N GLU A 993 -53.88 -16.94 4.50
CA GLU A 993 -55.00 -17.87 4.65
C GLU A 993 -55.90 -17.49 5.84
N ALA A 994 -55.32 -17.11 6.97
CA ALA A 994 -56.08 -16.65 8.13
C ALA A 994 -56.84 -15.35 7.83
N ALA A 995 -56.20 -14.40 7.13
CA ALA A 995 -56.84 -13.14 6.73
C ALA A 995 -57.98 -13.36 5.70
N MET A 996 -57.83 -14.31 4.77
CA MET A 996 -58.90 -14.70 3.85
C MET A 996 -60.05 -15.38 4.57
N ALA A 997 -59.78 -16.27 5.52
CA ALA A 997 -60.81 -16.93 6.34
C ALA A 997 -61.58 -15.92 7.24
N GLU A 998 -60.88 -14.91 7.78
CA GLU A 998 -61.50 -13.80 8.51
C GLU A 998 -62.37 -12.93 7.58
N ALA A 999 -61.94 -12.65 6.34
CA ALA A 999 -62.69 -11.90 5.36
C ALA A 999 -63.96 -12.66 4.90
N GLU A 1000 -63.87 -13.99 4.64
CA GLU A 1000 -65.07 -14.82 4.33
C GLU A 1000 -66.05 -14.83 5.47
N VAL A 1001 -65.67 -14.88 6.74
CA VAL A 1001 -66.52 -14.83 7.90
C VAL A 1001 -67.23 -13.47 8.06
N VAL A 1002 -66.60 -12.39 7.59
CA VAL A 1002 -67.17 -11.04 7.57
C VAL A 1002 -68.16 -10.87 6.41
N GLU A 1003 -68.01 -11.49 5.24
CA GLU A 1003 -68.90 -11.45 4.12
C GLU A 1003 -70.20 -12.34 4.37
N VAL A 1004 -70.09 -13.34 5.25
CA VAL A 1004 -71.19 -14.23 5.57
C VAL A 1004 -72.10 -13.70 6.75
N LYS A 1005 -71.61 -12.65 7.45
CA LYS A 1005 -72.36 -11.89 8.43
C LYS A 1005 -73.00 -10.64 7.81
#